data_0faeea7f7f4e8ce17f828a79cd7de694
#
_entry.id   0faeea7f7f4e8ce17f828a79cd7de694
#
_cell.length_a   1.000
_cell.length_b   1.000
_cell.length_c   1.000
_cell.angle_alpha   90.00
_cell.angle_beta   90.00
_cell.angle_gamma   90.00
#
_symmetry.space_group_name_H-M   'P 1'
#
loop_
_entity.id
_entity.type
_entity.pdbx_description
1 polymer ?
#
loop_
_entity_poly.entity_id
_entity_poly.type
_entity_poly.pdbx_seq_one_letter_code
_entity_poly.pdbx_strand_id
1 'polypeptide(L)'
;MNTMGIKLGEETALVCRLRSLLTESNRPVAFIVGSGVSAGAVDGVGAIVGSMRGMLGNPREIDLFDEQVTGPSDVERYQQAAGFAEEYRGQDWLNIVIRQAVLGACPNLTPERRTQLAWANEKELKAFERDSPSWRLTSATEALGRLLQLLPKERRGAVITTNFDPLLEIAVRRAGARAHWQQIDLDGKLSRGEDDDTVDIAHVHGYWRRGDTLHTVYQLQKPRPELHGSLRGSLSDHTLVVVGYSGWDDAFSRSLREYVQEKDAKGVDLIWCSYDELTEASFSSGLLRELGEAPRRSFYHQIDANRLFPDLVDAYVAAVECPHGWRPINRPMLDAMGVRTPGEEEVVAFFDGAQPDWPEAMDHRIPRLSPVTDLNEAVRHCFDGDSGGQIVAAVGPMGEGKSMVLRQATVDLVRSRDDVTVLWRDRGTSVDPDAVLAIPQRAGHHILLVSDDGALVIDGLRQLLTKCRTQGRADIYALLAAQECEWRNRRAWLELDDFLADTVTLHGLTEADGEAIVVAWQDFGALRELAKVPESERAHRLVDLSSAPYGRRQSSLVGAMLKLRYGPLLDEHVAELLRRIEEHPKVGNATLRETFLMIAVLHSAYNVKKRRIQPMSVRILAEALQAKPAAIEMQVEDTLRKEAALSEHGESLWVRHVSIADAALRISRAQCPGELISVIRKLVRAAVQLSPAAGALDDDLYSVAYLSSRLSNGEEAVAASEAAVAAAPARLSYQTSLMSALRKATRLPEAHRTAEQAVKGMADMSDPESKWGFLLEWGTVAGQDRHPASNALLDGVALTLSVHEHQIVSALGNMAVPLTKLHEQTSDPVYLNALRGVVGLMGTCRRTRRVDGYLTRHTTYITARGSTPPVGEDAWNAVQAAVDKLRPTAHSTLVPLLNSAGGSVRPPKGA
;
A
#
# COMPACT_ATOMS: atom_id res chain seq x y z
N MET A 1 22.77 22.87 -22.08
CA MET A 1 23.32 21.51 -22.01
C MET A 1 22.71 20.91 -20.76
N ASN A 2 21.71 20.02 -20.91
CA ASN A 2 21.07 19.36 -19.76
C ASN A 2 22.09 18.45 -19.10
N THR A 3 22.48 18.79 -17.89
CA THR A 3 23.21 17.86 -17.00
C THR A 3 22.33 16.63 -16.80
N MET A 4 22.79 15.48 -17.30
CA MET A 4 22.15 14.18 -16.98
C MET A 4 22.07 14.08 -15.45
N GLY A 5 20.87 14.06 -14.89
CA GLY A 5 20.66 13.89 -13.45
C GLY A 5 20.97 12.46 -13.02
N ILE A 6 22.26 12.06 -13.13
CA ILE A 6 22.71 10.75 -12.65
C ILE A 6 22.82 10.83 -11.12
N LYS A 7 21.96 10.10 -10.42
CA LYS A 7 22.05 9.94 -8.97
C LYS A 7 23.04 8.82 -8.67
N LEU A 8 24.06 9.12 -7.88
CA LEU A 8 25.02 8.14 -7.36
C LEU A 8 24.53 7.62 -6.01
N GLY A 9 24.59 6.31 -5.82
CA GLY A 9 24.21 5.65 -4.57
C GLY A 9 25.44 5.08 -3.85
N GLU A 10 25.30 4.91 -2.55
CA GLU A 10 26.32 4.30 -1.66
C GLU A 10 26.03 2.82 -1.40
N GLU A 11 26.99 2.11 -0.78
CA GLU A 11 26.95 0.67 -0.53
C GLU A 11 25.71 0.21 0.25
N THR A 12 25.33 0.93 1.31
CA THR A 12 24.17 0.55 2.14
C THR A 12 22.86 0.63 1.35
N ALA A 13 22.71 1.65 0.52
CA ALA A 13 21.53 1.79 -0.36
C ALA A 13 21.51 0.66 -1.42
N LEU A 14 22.69 0.24 -1.89
CA LEU A 14 22.82 -0.89 -2.81
C LEU A 14 22.39 -2.20 -2.17
N VAL A 15 22.87 -2.51 -0.95
CA VAL A 15 22.51 -3.73 -0.21
C VAL A 15 20.99 -3.80 -0.01
N CYS A 16 20.36 -2.71 0.41
CA CYS A 16 18.90 -2.66 0.57
C CYS A 16 18.16 -2.90 -0.75
N ARG A 17 18.60 -2.28 -1.84
CA ARG A 17 18.02 -2.47 -3.16
C ARG A 17 18.17 -3.90 -3.67
N LEU A 18 19.38 -4.47 -3.58
CA LEU A 18 19.63 -5.85 -4.00
C LEU A 18 18.83 -6.84 -3.17
N ARG A 19 18.77 -6.67 -1.84
CA ARG A 19 17.92 -7.48 -0.99
C ARG A 19 16.46 -7.47 -1.48
N SER A 20 15.86 -6.28 -1.70
CA SER A 20 14.48 -6.16 -2.18
C SER A 20 14.29 -6.84 -3.55
N LEU A 21 15.24 -6.68 -4.48
CA LEU A 21 15.21 -7.37 -5.77
C LEU A 21 15.26 -8.90 -5.63
N LEU A 22 16.07 -9.41 -4.69
CA LEU A 22 16.23 -10.84 -4.47
C LEU A 22 15.10 -11.49 -3.67
N THR A 23 14.34 -10.71 -2.88
CA THR A 23 13.27 -11.25 -2.02
C THR A 23 11.85 -10.93 -2.53
N GLU A 24 11.64 -9.75 -3.12
CA GLU A 24 10.31 -9.23 -3.45
C GLU A 24 10.03 -9.21 -4.96
N SER A 25 11.08 -9.11 -5.80
CA SER A 25 10.93 -9.05 -7.26
C SER A 25 10.79 -10.44 -7.88
N ASN A 26 9.93 -10.56 -8.88
CA ASN A 26 9.84 -11.76 -9.73
C ASN A 26 10.89 -11.77 -10.85
N ARG A 27 11.79 -10.78 -10.90
CA ARG A 27 12.86 -10.70 -11.88
C ARG A 27 14.09 -11.42 -11.40
N PRO A 28 14.71 -12.32 -12.20
CA PRO A 28 16.00 -12.90 -11.86
C PRO A 28 17.11 -11.85 -11.83
N VAL A 29 18.06 -12.03 -10.94
CA VAL A 29 19.26 -11.18 -10.84
C VAL A 29 20.45 -11.92 -11.42
N ALA A 30 21.08 -11.36 -12.44
CA ALA A 30 22.31 -11.86 -13.03
C ALA A 30 23.49 -10.99 -12.60
N PHE A 31 24.57 -11.64 -12.17
CA PHE A 31 25.78 -10.95 -11.74
C PHE A 31 26.84 -10.95 -12.83
N ILE A 32 27.43 -9.79 -13.07
CA ILE A 32 28.63 -9.65 -13.91
C ILE A 32 29.76 -9.29 -12.97
N VAL A 33 30.73 -10.19 -12.83
CA VAL A 33 31.82 -10.03 -11.87
C VAL A 33 33.19 -9.99 -12.55
N GLY A 34 34.00 -9.05 -12.12
CA GLY A 34 35.39 -8.90 -12.59
C GLY A 34 36.41 -9.21 -11.50
N SER A 35 37.66 -8.88 -11.76
CA SER A 35 38.82 -9.19 -10.92
C SER A 35 38.73 -8.60 -9.50
N GLY A 36 37.94 -7.55 -9.28
CA GLY A 36 37.70 -7.00 -7.95
C GLY A 36 37.12 -8.00 -6.96
N VAL A 37 36.38 -9.02 -7.44
CA VAL A 37 35.81 -10.06 -6.55
C VAL A 37 36.85 -11.04 -6.06
N SER A 38 37.92 -11.30 -6.85
CA SER A 38 39.05 -12.20 -6.51
C SER A 38 40.26 -11.43 -5.97
N ALA A 39 40.20 -10.12 -5.85
CA ALA A 39 41.30 -9.27 -5.42
C ALA A 39 41.78 -9.63 -4.01
N GLY A 40 43.07 -9.78 -3.86
CA GLY A 40 43.70 -10.21 -2.60
C GLY A 40 43.88 -11.75 -2.43
N ALA A 41 43.23 -12.55 -3.30
CA ALA A 41 43.49 -13.98 -3.40
C ALA A 41 44.30 -14.31 -4.65
N VAL A 42 43.96 -13.75 -5.80
CA VAL A 42 44.66 -13.87 -7.07
C VAL A 42 45.51 -12.61 -7.28
N ASP A 43 46.71 -12.79 -7.88
CA ASP A 43 47.58 -11.66 -8.18
C ASP A 43 46.91 -10.70 -9.19
N GLY A 44 46.94 -9.39 -8.88
CA GLY A 44 46.40 -8.36 -9.76
C GLY A 44 47.31 -8.10 -10.98
N VAL A 45 46.79 -7.36 -11.98
CA VAL A 45 47.47 -7.12 -13.27
C VAL A 45 48.91 -6.58 -13.12
N GLY A 46 49.16 -5.68 -12.17
CA GLY A 46 50.49 -5.15 -11.90
C GLY A 46 51.49 -6.23 -11.38
N ALA A 47 51.04 -7.11 -10.50
CA ALA A 47 51.85 -8.23 -10.01
C ALA A 47 52.10 -9.26 -11.11
N ILE A 48 51.14 -9.50 -11.99
CA ILE A 48 51.33 -10.41 -13.16
C ILE A 48 52.37 -9.84 -14.12
N VAL A 49 52.40 -8.53 -14.38
CA VAL A 49 53.46 -7.87 -15.17
C VAL A 49 54.83 -8.08 -14.53
N GLY A 50 54.93 -7.91 -13.19
CA GLY A 50 56.16 -8.20 -12.45
C GLY A 50 56.60 -9.65 -12.55
N SER A 51 55.64 -10.58 -12.49
CA SER A 51 55.90 -12.03 -12.66
C SER A 51 56.35 -12.36 -14.07
N MET A 52 55.74 -11.78 -15.12
CA MET A 52 56.21 -11.93 -16.51
C MET A 52 57.65 -11.50 -16.66
N ARG A 53 57.98 -10.30 -16.18
CA ARG A 53 59.36 -9.78 -16.19
C ARG A 53 60.31 -10.69 -15.43
N GLY A 54 59.95 -11.18 -14.25
CA GLY A 54 60.77 -12.07 -13.42
C GLY A 54 61.00 -13.44 -14.01
N MET A 55 60.15 -13.91 -14.93
CA MET A 55 60.31 -15.19 -15.66
C MET A 55 61.19 -15.09 -16.88
N LEU A 56 61.57 -13.88 -17.32
CA LEU A 56 62.51 -13.68 -18.42
C LEU A 56 63.91 -13.93 -17.89
N GLY A 57 64.60 -14.94 -18.44
CA GLY A 57 65.94 -15.35 -18.00
C GLY A 57 67.09 -14.64 -18.71
N ASN A 58 66.83 -13.89 -19.79
CA ASN A 58 67.82 -13.26 -20.63
C ASN A 58 67.83 -11.73 -20.43
N PRO A 59 68.91 -11.09 -20.02
CA PRO A 59 68.98 -9.65 -19.84
C PRO A 59 68.51 -8.83 -21.07
N ARG A 60 68.81 -9.26 -22.30
CA ARG A 60 68.31 -8.56 -23.50
C ARG A 60 66.79 -8.62 -23.66
N GLU A 61 66.16 -9.71 -23.22
CA GLU A 61 64.73 -9.83 -23.28
C GLU A 61 64.09 -8.95 -22.18
N ILE A 62 64.73 -8.82 -21.03
CA ILE A 62 64.28 -7.93 -19.95
C ILE A 62 64.37 -6.47 -20.41
N ASP A 63 65.51 -6.08 -21.06
CA ASP A 63 65.64 -4.73 -21.60
C ASP A 63 64.54 -4.43 -22.64
N LEU A 64 64.29 -5.37 -23.54
CA LEU A 64 63.28 -5.24 -24.59
C LEU A 64 61.85 -5.16 -23.96
N PHE A 65 61.58 -5.96 -22.95
CA PHE A 65 60.33 -5.93 -22.18
C PHE A 65 60.14 -4.56 -21.53
N ASP A 66 61.16 -4.04 -20.85
CA ASP A 66 61.11 -2.75 -20.18
C ASP A 66 60.95 -1.58 -21.15
N GLU A 67 61.46 -1.70 -22.39
CA GLU A 67 61.29 -0.73 -23.46
C GLU A 67 59.87 -0.73 -24.03
N GLN A 68 59.21 -1.90 -24.11
CA GLN A 68 57.86 -2.04 -24.67
C GLN A 68 56.73 -1.88 -23.66
N VAL A 69 56.98 -2.17 -22.40
CA VAL A 69 55.97 -2.13 -21.33
C VAL A 69 56.05 -0.81 -20.54
N THR A 70 55.61 0.26 -21.16
CA THR A 70 55.76 1.63 -20.64
C THR A 70 54.40 2.35 -20.38
N GLY A 71 53.27 1.64 -20.46
CA GLY A 71 51.94 2.21 -20.29
C GLY A 71 51.79 2.95 -18.94
N PRO A 72 51.06 4.07 -18.93
CA PRO A 72 50.86 4.91 -17.73
C PRO A 72 50.02 4.23 -16.62
N SER A 73 49.17 3.26 -16.99
CA SER A 73 48.36 2.49 -16.03
C SER A 73 48.79 1.04 -15.96
N ASP A 74 48.45 0.36 -14.84
CA ASP A 74 48.72 -1.09 -14.69
C ASP A 74 48.00 -1.90 -15.76
N VAL A 75 46.80 -1.46 -16.19
CA VAL A 75 46.04 -2.12 -17.24
C VAL A 75 46.75 -2.04 -18.60
N GLU A 76 47.24 -0.86 -18.95
CA GLU A 76 47.96 -0.66 -20.21
C GLU A 76 49.29 -1.43 -20.22
N ARG A 77 50.04 -1.39 -19.08
CA ARG A 77 51.25 -2.19 -18.91
C ARG A 77 50.97 -3.68 -19.06
N TYR A 78 49.87 -4.14 -18.47
CA TYR A 78 49.46 -5.54 -18.58
C TYR A 78 49.17 -5.95 -20.02
N GLN A 79 48.39 -5.13 -20.76
CA GLN A 79 48.10 -5.40 -22.17
C GLN A 79 49.36 -5.42 -23.06
N GLN A 80 50.29 -4.50 -22.83
CA GLN A 80 51.60 -4.47 -23.49
C GLN A 80 52.45 -5.70 -23.12
N ALA A 81 52.49 -6.07 -21.88
CA ALA A 81 53.22 -7.25 -21.41
C ALA A 81 52.65 -8.56 -21.97
N ALA A 82 51.32 -8.65 -22.05
CA ALA A 82 50.63 -9.78 -22.69
C ALA A 82 50.95 -9.88 -24.18
N GLY A 83 50.93 -8.72 -24.89
CA GLY A 83 51.34 -8.64 -26.32
C GLY A 83 52.78 -9.06 -26.52
N PHE A 84 53.71 -8.59 -25.66
CA PHE A 84 55.13 -9.04 -25.66
C PHE A 84 55.22 -10.54 -25.47
N ALA A 85 54.50 -11.07 -24.47
CA ALA A 85 54.51 -12.48 -24.14
C ALA A 85 54.01 -13.34 -25.31
N GLU A 86 52.93 -12.94 -25.97
CA GLU A 86 52.35 -13.62 -27.16
C GLU A 86 53.35 -13.63 -28.32
N GLU A 87 53.99 -12.46 -28.62
CA GLU A 87 54.89 -12.28 -29.74
C GLU A 87 56.21 -13.02 -29.54
N TYR A 88 56.84 -12.92 -28.37
CA TYR A 88 58.21 -13.42 -28.15
C TYR A 88 58.26 -14.76 -27.43
N ARG A 89 57.23 -15.21 -26.74
CA ARG A 89 57.21 -16.44 -25.95
C ARG A 89 56.08 -17.38 -26.31
N GLY A 90 55.04 -16.87 -26.95
CA GLY A 90 53.85 -17.62 -27.34
C GLY A 90 52.82 -17.76 -26.24
N GLN A 91 51.61 -18.10 -26.64
CA GLN A 91 50.41 -18.22 -25.79
C GLN A 91 50.61 -19.25 -24.63
N ASP A 92 51.26 -20.36 -24.88
CA ASP A 92 51.52 -21.38 -23.85
C ASP A 92 52.30 -20.82 -22.64
N TRP A 93 53.27 -19.95 -22.90
CA TRP A 93 54.03 -19.31 -21.84
C TRP A 93 53.13 -18.32 -21.05
N LEU A 94 52.31 -17.56 -21.75
CA LEU A 94 51.34 -16.65 -21.12
C LEU A 94 50.35 -17.42 -20.23
N ASN A 95 49.84 -18.55 -20.70
CA ASN A 95 48.96 -19.43 -19.93
C ASN A 95 49.67 -19.94 -18.65
N ILE A 96 50.98 -20.20 -18.67
CA ILE A 96 51.74 -20.60 -17.45
C ILE A 96 51.84 -19.44 -16.46
N VAL A 97 52.09 -18.21 -16.92
CA VAL A 97 52.10 -17.02 -16.06
C VAL A 97 50.75 -16.84 -15.37
N ILE A 98 49.67 -16.94 -16.12
CA ILE A 98 48.33 -16.84 -15.58
C ILE A 98 48.05 -17.95 -14.55
N ARG A 99 48.43 -19.18 -14.82
CA ARG A 99 48.32 -20.29 -13.85
C ARG A 99 49.10 -20.01 -12.57
N GLN A 100 50.29 -19.43 -12.66
CA GLN A 100 51.08 -19.03 -11.46
C GLN A 100 50.34 -17.96 -10.64
N ALA A 101 49.74 -16.95 -11.31
CA ALA A 101 48.96 -15.91 -10.66
C ALA A 101 47.74 -16.50 -9.94
N VAL A 102 46.99 -17.37 -10.60
CA VAL A 102 45.80 -18.05 -10.04
C VAL A 102 46.22 -18.98 -8.86
N LEU A 103 47.31 -19.71 -8.96
CA LEU A 103 47.83 -20.54 -7.88
C LEU A 103 48.31 -19.71 -6.67
N GLY A 104 48.43 -18.40 -6.79
CA GLY A 104 48.59 -17.45 -5.67
C GLY A 104 47.50 -17.57 -4.64
N ALA A 105 46.30 -17.95 -5.05
CA ALA A 105 45.20 -18.23 -4.15
C ALA A 105 45.37 -19.49 -3.27
N CYS A 106 46.45 -20.23 -3.44
CA CYS A 106 46.81 -21.41 -2.63
C CYS A 106 48.02 -21.11 -1.74
N PRO A 107 47.88 -20.47 -0.60
CA PRO A 107 48.98 -19.97 0.21
C PRO A 107 49.91 -21.08 0.78
N ASN A 108 49.41 -22.30 0.89
CA ASN A 108 50.15 -23.46 1.42
C ASN A 108 51.03 -24.13 0.37
N LEU A 109 51.06 -23.67 -0.90
CA LEU A 109 51.95 -24.18 -1.93
C LEU A 109 53.33 -23.58 -1.78
N THR A 110 54.38 -24.46 -1.81
CA THR A 110 55.75 -23.96 -1.96
C THR A 110 55.95 -23.36 -3.36
N PRO A 111 56.91 -22.43 -3.53
CA PRO A 111 57.22 -21.85 -4.83
C PRO A 111 57.50 -22.91 -5.92
N GLU A 112 58.27 -23.98 -5.55
CA GLU A 112 58.57 -25.07 -6.45
C GLU A 112 57.31 -25.84 -6.88
N ARG A 113 56.43 -26.15 -5.92
CA ARG A 113 55.18 -26.84 -6.21
C ARG A 113 54.24 -25.99 -7.06
N ARG A 114 54.20 -24.69 -6.82
CA ARG A 114 53.43 -23.73 -7.61
C ARG A 114 53.94 -23.72 -9.06
N THR A 115 55.24 -23.63 -9.26
CA THR A 115 55.86 -23.70 -10.61
C THR A 115 55.55 -25.02 -11.28
N GLN A 116 55.72 -26.16 -10.59
CA GLN A 116 55.39 -27.48 -11.15
C GLN A 116 53.94 -27.57 -11.60
N LEU A 117 52.98 -27.08 -10.79
CA LEU A 117 51.55 -27.08 -11.15
C LEU A 117 51.25 -26.17 -12.33
N ALA A 118 51.91 -25.02 -12.45
CA ALA A 118 51.70 -24.12 -13.58
C ALA A 118 52.06 -24.78 -14.93
N TRP A 119 53.00 -25.71 -14.94
CA TRP A 119 53.41 -26.53 -16.11
C TRP A 119 52.64 -27.85 -16.21
N ALA A 120 51.74 -28.14 -15.29
CA ALA A 120 50.98 -29.39 -15.29
C ALA A 120 49.93 -29.45 -16.43
N ASN A 121 49.58 -30.67 -16.83
CA ASN A 121 48.51 -30.87 -17.78
C ASN A 121 47.13 -30.64 -17.21
N GLU A 122 46.13 -30.49 -18.08
CA GLU A 122 44.73 -30.17 -17.66
C GLU A 122 44.17 -31.20 -16.65
N LYS A 123 44.50 -32.50 -16.80
CA LYS A 123 44.02 -33.55 -15.91
C LYS A 123 44.51 -33.37 -14.49
N GLU A 124 45.80 -33.03 -14.33
CA GLU A 124 46.42 -32.76 -13.04
C GLU A 124 45.85 -31.45 -12.41
N LEU A 125 45.73 -30.40 -13.20
CA LEU A 125 45.11 -29.13 -12.75
C LEU A 125 43.68 -29.32 -12.33
N LYS A 126 42.90 -30.12 -13.06
CA LYS A 126 41.50 -30.46 -12.68
C LYS A 126 41.42 -31.27 -11.38
N ALA A 127 42.39 -32.18 -11.16
CA ALA A 127 42.47 -32.92 -9.89
C ALA A 127 42.80 -31.98 -8.74
N PHE A 128 43.76 -31.06 -8.92
CA PHE A 128 44.12 -30.05 -7.95
C PHE A 128 42.99 -29.06 -7.65
N GLU A 129 42.28 -28.58 -8.65
CA GLU A 129 41.13 -27.67 -8.46
C GLU A 129 40.03 -28.28 -7.59
N ARG A 130 39.86 -29.62 -7.63
CA ARG A 130 38.91 -30.34 -6.78
C ARG A 130 39.31 -30.38 -5.29
N ASP A 131 40.60 -30.15 -5.00
CA ASP A 131 41.10 -30.04 -3.64
C ASP A 131 40.71 -28.67 -3.03
N SER A 132 39.45 -28.60 -2.72
CA SER A 132 38.82 -27.37 -2.25
C SER A 132 39.47 -26.72 -1.02
N PRO A 133 39.98 -27.45 -0.01
CA PRO A 133 40.64 -26.86 1.16
C PRO A 133 41.93 -26.07 0.87
N SER A 134 42.63 -26.39 -0.22
CA SER A 134 43.88 -25.71 -0.61
C SER A 134 43.68 -24.28 -1.11
N TRP A 135 42.46 -23.91 -1.52
CA TRP A 135 42.13 -22.61 -2.07
C TRP A 135 41.66 -21.63 -1.01
N ARG A 136 42.29 -20.45 -0.95
CA ARG A 136 41.81 -19.31 -0.17
C ARG A 136 40.79 -18.54 -0.99
N LEU A 137 39.58 -18.42 -0.48
CA LEU A 137 38.53 -17.57 -1.05
C LEU A 137 38.64 -16.15 -0.49
N THR A 138 38.21 -15.16 -1.23
CA THR A 138 37.92 -13.81 -0.73
C THR A 138 36.58 -13.81 0.00
N SER A 139 36.35 -12.84 0.88
CA SER A 139 35.03 -12.67 1.50
C SER A 139 33.94 -12.47 0.43
N ALA A 140 34.27 -11.78 -0.66
CA ALA A 140 33.36 -11.58 -1.79
C ALA A 140 32.99 -12.88 -2.49
N THR A 141 33.98 -13.72 -2.86
CA THR A 141 33.70 -14.99 -3.57
C THR A 141 32.96 -15.98 -2.69
N GLU A 142 33.33 -16.09 -1.40
CA GLU A 142 32.67 -16.98 -0.44
C GLU A 142 31.21 -16.59 -0.23
N ALA A 143 30.94 -15.30 0.02
CA ALA A 143 29.60 -14.79 0.25
C ALA A 143 28.74 -14.88 -1.03
N LEU A 144 29.32 -14.55 -2.21
CA LEU A 144 28.58 -14.69 -3.47
C LEU A 144 28.22 -16.16 -3.75
N GLY A 145 29.16 -17.11 -3.53
CA GLY A 145 28.86 -18.53 -3.65
C GLY A 145 27.72 -18.99 -2.73
N ARG A 146 27.72 -18.52 -1.49
CA ARG A 146 26.64 -18.77 -0.51
C ARG A 146 25.30 -18.14 -0.96
N LEU A 147 25.32 -16.87 -1.42
CA LEU A 147 24.12 -16.20 -1.93
C LEU A 147 23.49 -16.99 -3.07
N LEU A 148 24.30 -17.38 -4.06
CA LEU A 148 23.84 -18.13 -5.24
C LEU A 148 23.27 -19.50 -4.87
N GLN A 149 23.78 -20.16 -3.84
CA GLN A 149 23.20 -21.39 -3.31
C GLN A 149 21.85 -21.16 -2.63
N LEU A 150 21.70 -20.06 -1.87
CA LEU A 150 20.46 -19.73 -1.16
C LEU A 150 19.34 -19.26 -2.07
N LEU A 151 19.65 -18.69 -3.23
CA LEU A 151 18.66 -18.16 -4.15
C LEU A 151 17.88 -19.27 -4.87
N PRO A 152 16.54 -19.21 -4.92
CA PRO A 152 15.74 -20.10 -5.75
C PRO A 152 16.06 -19.89 -7.23
N LYS A 153 15.92 -20.95 -8.04
CA LYS A 153 16.27 -20.94 -9.48
C LYS A 153 15.59 -19.83 -10.26
N GLU A 154 14.33 -19.53 -9.94
CA GLU A 154 13.52 -18.51 -10.61
C GLU A 154 14.06 -17.08 -10.40
N ARG A 155 14.80 -16.87 -9.32
CA ARG A 155 15.41 -15.56 -8.98
C ARG A 155 16.90 -15.49 -9.31
N ARG A 156 17.51 -16.64 -9.60
CA ARG A 156 18.94 -16.77 -9.86
C ARG A 156 19.21 -16.71 -11.37
N GLY A 157 19.77 -15.59 -11.85
CA GLY A 157 20.35 -15.46 -13.17
C GLY A 157 21.74 -16.09 -13.27
N ALA A 158 22.29 -16.16 -14.48
CA ALA A 158 23.66 -16.61 -14.69
C ALA A 158 24.67 -15.62 -14.08
N VAL A 159 25.81 -16.14 -13.62
CA VAL A 159 26.97 -15.32 -13.29
C VAL A 159 27.91 -15.30 -14.50
N ILE A 160 28.19 -14.11 -14.98
CA ILE A 160 29.11 -13.88 -16.07
C ILE A 160 30.38 -13.29 -15.48
N THR A 161 31.54 -13.91 -15.75
CA THR A 161 32.80 -13.43 -15.20
C THR A 161 33.85 -13.23 -16.29
N THR A 162 34.59 -12.13 -16.15
CA THR A 162 35.81 -11.88 -16.94
C THR A 162 37.04 -12.49 -16.29
N ASN A 163 36.89 -13.05 -15.10
CA ASN A 163 37.98 -13.73 -14.37
C ASN A 163 38.23 -15.11 -14.97
N PHE A 164 39.47 -15.52 -14.94
CA PHE A 164 39.87 -16.86 -15.38
C PHE A 164 40.18 -17.81 -14.19
N ASP A 165 40.06 -17.31 -12.94
CA ASP A 165 40.26 -18.11 -11.73
C ASP A 165 39.03 -18.97 -11.39
N PRO A 166 39.24 -20.11 -10.62
CA PRO A 166 38.17 -21.04 -10.27
C PRO A 166 37.48 -20.69 -8.94
N LEU A 167 37.74 -19.53 -8.34
CA LEU A 167 37.32 -19.25 -6.96
C LEU A 167 35.80 -19.27 -6.78
N LEU A 168 35.07 -18.81 -7.78
CA LEU A 168 33.61 -18.77 -7.70
C LEU A 168 33.00 -20.18 -7.75
N GLU A 169 33.52 -21.07 -8.64
CA GLU A 169 33.08 -22.48 -8.68
C GLU A 169 33.39 -23.21 -7.36
N ILE A 170 34.55 -22.91 -6.81
CA ILE A 170 34.98 -23.49 -5.53
C ILE A 170 34.05 -22.98 -4.42
N ALA A 171 33.74 -21.70 -4.40
CA ALA A 171 32.80 -21.09 -3.44
C ALA A 171 31.42 -21.71 -3.52
N VAL A 172 30.87 -21.86 -4.73
CA VAL A 172 29.56 -22.50 -4.96
C VAL A 172 29.56 -23.95 -4.47
N ARG A 173 30.61 -24.70 -4.77
CA ARG A 173 30.75 -26.08 -4.28
C ARG A 173 30.89 -26.18 -2.74
N ARG A 174 31.64 -25.27 -2.13
CA ARG A 174 31.74 -25.18 -0.66
C ARG A 174 30.40 -24.82 0.00
N ALA A 175 29.59 -24.01 -0.66
CA ALA A 175 28.23 -23.67 -0.22
C ALA A 175 27.23 -24.84 -0.38
N GLY A 176 27.62 -25.95 -1.04
CA GLY A 176 26.78 -27.15 -1.21
C GLY A 176 25.98 -27.20 -2.51
N ALA A 177 26.13 -26.21 -3.42
CA ALA A 177 25.50 -26.22 -4.73
C ALA A 177 26.43 -26.82 -5.82
N ARG A 178 25.83 -27.12 -6.98
CA ARG A 178 26.61 -27.56 -8.16
C ARG A 178 26.93 -26.36 -9.05
N ALA A 179 28.20 -26.23 -9.46
CA ALA A 179 28.62 -25.24 -10.44
C ALA A 179 28.55 -25.84 -11.84
N HIS A 180 27.68 -25.32 -12.67
CA HIS A 180 27.67 -25.55 -14.12
C HIS A 180 28.44 -24.40 -14.78
N TRP A 181 29.72 -24.59 -15.02
CA TRP A 181 30.55 -23.56 -15.59
C TRP A 181 30.86 -23.83 -17.05
N GLN A 182 31.02 -22.79 -17.82
CA GLN A 182 31.38 -22.83 -19.22
C GLN A 182 32.44 -21.77 -19.53
N GLN A 183 33.33 -22.11 -20.47
CA GLN A 183 34.34 -21.20 -21.01
C GLN A 183 33.89 -20.73 -22.38
N ILE A 184 33.93 -19.40 -22.60
CA ILE A 184 33.63 -18.76 -23.87
C ILE A 184 34.82 -17.87 -24.20
N ASP A 185 35.85 -18.47 -24.78
CA ASP A 185 37.13 -17.81 -25.17
C ASP A 185 37.10 -17.26 -26.61
N LEU A 186 36.48 -17.93 -27.54
CA LEU A 186 36.35 -17.50 -28.92
C LEU A 186 35.01 -16.81 -29.20
N ASP A 187 34.01 -17.60 -29.43
CA ASP A 187 32.60 -17.20 -29.58
C ASP A 187 31.72 -18.40 -29.23
N GLY A 188 30.57 -18.19 -28.63
CA GLY A 188 29.72 -19.29 -28.18
C GLY A 188 28.49 -18.85 -27.38
N LYS A 189 27.57 -19.79 -27.24
CA LYS A 189 26.27 -19.56 -26.53
C LYS A 189 26.40 -19.84 -25.06
N LEU A 190 25.72 -19.03 -24.26
CA LEU A 190 25.48 -19.33 -22.85
C LEU A 190 24.56 -20.55 -22.74
N SER A 191 24.97 -21.56 -21.98
CA SER A 191 24.14 -22.72 -21.64
C SER A 191 23.63 -22.64 -20.22
N ARG A 192 22.52 -23.30 -19.93
CA ARG A 192 21.95 -23.38 -18.59
C ARG A 192 21.97 -24.82 -18.08
N GLY A 193 22.25 -24.98 -16.79
CA GLY A 193 22.09 -26.25 -16.09
C GLY A 193 20.61 -26.64 -15.97
N GLU A 194 20.37 -27.94 -16.02
CA GLU A 194 18.99 -28.48 -15.96
C GLU A 194 18.44 -28.57 -14.53
N ASP A 195 19.30 -28.83 -13.56
CA ASP A 195 18.94 -29.08 -12.16
C ASP A 195 18.72 -27.76 -11.38
N ASP A 196 17.84 -27.78 -10.38
CA ASP A 196 17.50 -26.59 -9.56
C ASP A 196 18.63 -26.14 -8.62
N ASP A 197 19.49 -27.07 -8.18
CA ASP A 197 20.65 -26.79 -7.34
C ASP A 197 21.91 -26.39 -8.14
N THR A 198 21.77 -26.16 -9.44
CA THR A 198 22.89 -25.81 -10.33
C THR A 198 23.01 -24.30 -10.48
N VAL A 199 24.22 -23.77 -10.28
CA VAL A 199 24.58 -22.36 -10.50
C VAL A 199 25.32 -22.24 -11.84
N ASP A 200 24.79 -21.43 -12.75
CA ASP A 200 25.38 -21.19 -14.07
C ASP A 200 26.47 -20.11 -13.99
N ILE A 201 27.71 -20.43 -14.39
CA ILE A 201 28.86 -19.54 -14.42
C ILE A 201 29.49 -19.55 -15.80
N ALA A 202 29.65 -18.37 -16.42
CA ALA A 202 30.26 -18.22 -17.74
C ALA A 202 31.52 -17.37 -17.68
N HIS A 203 32.65 -17.97 -18.03
CA HIS A 203 33.95 -17.32 -18.16
C HIS A 203 34.11 -16.79 -19.59
N VAL A 204 34.04 -15.49 -19.78
CA VAL A 204 34.05 -14.87 -21.12
C VAL A 204 35.44 -14.47 -21.62
N HIS A 205 36.48 -14.56 -20.74
CA HIS A 205 37.89 -14.30 -21.09
C HIS A 205 38.78 -15.55 -20.99
N GLY A 206 38.19 -16.75 -20.91
CA GLY A 206 38.92 -18.00 -20.74
C GLY A 206 38.94 -18.51 -19.30
N TYR A 207 39.61 -19.69 -19.11
CA TYR A 207 39.63 -20.36 -17.83
C TYR A 207 41.07 -20.91 -17.55
N TRP A 208 41.54 -20.67 -16.31
CA TRP A 208 42.95 -20.84 -15.92
C TRP A 208 43.64 -22.17 -16.33
N ARG A 209 42.91 -23.27 -16.43
CA ARG A 209 43.48 -24.58 -16.72
C ARG A 209 43.15 -25.11 -18.12
N ARG A 210 42.30 -24.43 -18.88
CA ARG A 210 41.74 -24.94 -20.12
C ARG A 210 41.81 -23.92 -21.23
N GLY A 211 42.48 -24.25 -22.33
CA GLY A 211 42.57 -23.39 -23.50
C GLY A 211 43.32 -22.08 -23.27
N ASP A 212 43.20 -21.19 -24.22
CA ASP A 212 43.82 -19.89 -24.19
C ASP A 212 42.96 -18.87 -23.37
N THR A 213 43.62 -18.09 -22.57
CA THR A 213 43.04 -16.96 -21.89
C THR A 213 43.25 -15.69 -22.70
N LEU A 214 42.31 -14.75 -22.71
CA LEU A 214 42.33 -13.57 -23.57
C LEU A 214 42.91 -12.38 -22.80
N HIS A 215 43.98 -11.82 -23.31
CA HIS A 215 44.74 -10.76 -22.64
C HIS A 215 45.14 -9.59 -23.54
N THR A 216 45.37 -9.86 -24.83
CA THR A 216 45.80 -8.83 -25.78
C THR A 216 44.63 -8.03 -26.32
N VAL A 217 44.87 -6.78 -26.69
CA VAL A 217 43.83 -5.90 -27.27
C VAL A 217 43.21 -6.57 -28.51
N TYR A 218 44.01 -7.25 -29.34
CA TYR A 218 43.52 -7.96 -30.52
C TYR A 218 42.55 -9.10 -30.16
N GLN A 219 42.87 -9.93 -29.17
CA GLN A 219 42.02 -11.03 -28.72
C GLN A 219 40.70 -10.50 -28.10
N LEU A 220 40.79 -9.48 -27.27
CA LEU A 220 39.65 -8.90 -26.53
C LEU A 220 38.69 -8.17 -27.49
N GLN A 221 39.19 -7.58 -28.58
CA GLN A 221 38.37 -6.82 -29.51
C GLN A 221 37.74 -7.66 -30.64
N LYS A 222 38.03 -8.96 -30.73
CA LYS A 222 37.45 -9.85 -31.74
C LYS A 222 35.93 -9.92 -31.60
N PRO A 223 35.13 -9.72 -32.69
CA PRO A 223 33.69 -9.83 -32.65
C PRO A 223 33.21 -11.21 -32.18
N ARG A 224 32.17 -11.27 -31.36
CA ARG A 224 31.56 -12.48 -30.78
C ARG A 224 30.03 -12.48 -30.95
N PRO A 225 29.52 -12.67 -32.18
CA PRO A 225 28.08 -12.55 -32.44
C PRO A 225 27.21 -13.60 -31.75
N GLU A 226 27.73 -14.83 -31.51
CA GLU A 226 27.02 -15.88 -30.77
C GLU A 226 26.87 -15.52 -29.27
N LEU A 227 27.94 -15.01 -28.66
CA LEU A 227 27.93 -14.52 -27.28
C LEU A 227 26.95 -13.34 -27.17
N HIS A 228 26.99 -12.38 -28.06
CA HIS A 228 26.10 -11.24 -28.08
C HIS A 228 24.62 -11.68 -28.18
N GLY A 229 24.28 -12.55 -29.12
CA GLY A 229 22.94 -13.09 -29.30
C GLY A 229 22.45 -13.88 -28.08
N SER A 230 23.36 -14.63 -27.44
CA SER A 230 23.07 -15.43 -26.26
C SER A 230 22.88 -14.58 -25.00
N LEU A 231 23.71 -13.54 -24.81
CA LEU A 231 23.52 -12.54 -23.74
C LEU A 231 22.15 -11.89 -23.86
N ARG A 232 21.78 -11.46 -25.06
CA ARG A 232 20.47 -10.87 -25.33
C ARG A 232 19.32 -11.79 -24.95
N GLY A 233 19.37 -13.07 -25.35
CA GLY A 233 18.31 -14.04 -25.08
C GLY A 233 18.24 -14.48 -23.60
N SER A 234 19.41 -14.61 -22.96
CA SER A 234 19.49 -15.14 -21.58
C SER A 234 19.31 -14.09 -20.51
N LEU A 235 19.56 -12.82 -20.81
CA LEU A 235 19.48 -11.71 -19.87
C LEU A 235 18.27 -10.80 -20.10
N SER A 236 17.43 -11.11 -21.11
CA SER A 236 16.14 -10.43 -21.26
C SER A 236 15.33 -10.61 -19.97
N ASP A 237 14.71 -9.53 -19.51
CA ASP A 237 13.92 -9.49 -18.27
C ASP A 237 14.70 -9.74 -16.95
N HIS A 238 16.04 -9.64 -16.98
CA HIS A 238 16.86 -9.73 -15.76
C HIS A 238 17.24 -8.34 -15.22
N THR A 239 17.55 -8.30 -13.94
CA THR A 239 18.34 -7.20 -13.36
C THR A 239 19.80 -7.58 -13.46
N LEU A 240 20.61 -6.73 -14.10
CA LEU A 240 22.07 -6.94 -14.26
C LEU A 240 22.81 -6.18 -13.18
N VAL A 241 23.62 -6.86 -12.40
CA VAL A 241 24.47 -6.28 -11.33
C VAL A 241 25.93 -6.46 -11.69
N VAL A 242 26.64 -5.38 -11.98
CA VAL A 242 28.05 -5.37 -12.35
C VAL A 242 28.89 -4.99 -11.14
N VAL A 243 29.79 -5.86 -10.71
CA VAL A 243 30.64 -5.66 -9.51
C VAL A 243 32.08 -6.08 -9.80
N GLY A 244 33.04 -5.24 -9.39
CA GLY A 244 34.47 -5.55 -9.51
C GLY A 244 34.99 -5.63 -10.94
N TYR A 245 34.26 -5.11 -11.92
CA TYR A 245 34.62 -5.04 -13.33
C TYR A 245 34.95 -3.58 -13.71
N SER A 246 36.11 -3.35 -14.25
CA SER A 246 36.60 -2.00 -14.60
C SER A 246 36.08 -1.48 -15.95
N GLY A 247 35.38 -2.32 -16.74
CA GLY A 247 34.83 -1.90 -18.01
C GLY A 247 35.85 -1.78 -19.12
N TRP A 248 36.73 -2.76 -19.27
CA TRP A 248 37.66 -2.80 -20.39
C TRP A 248 36.94 -2.73 -21.75
N ASP A 249 37.54 -2.08 -22.73
CA ASP A 249 37.02 -2.03 -24.10
C ASP A 249 37.26 -3.35 -24.83
N ASP A 250 36.43 -4.34 -24.55
CA ASP A 250 36.46 -5.68 -25.08
C ASP A 250 35.16 -6.03 -25.83
N ALA A 251 35.11 -7.17 -26.47
CA ALA A 251 33.94 -7.64 -27.19
C ALA A 251 32.73 -7.85 -26.20
N PHE A 252 33.01 -8.19 -24.96
CA PHE A 252 31.97 -8.36 -23.94
C PHE A 252 31.37 -7.03 -23.53
N SER A 253 32.17 -6.03 -23.18
CA SER A 253 31.70 -4.69 -22.83
C SER A 253 30.93 -4.03 -23.98
N ARG A 254 31.35 -4.26 -25.25
CA ARG A 254 30.60 -3.82 -26.43
C ARG A 254 29.24 -4.53 -26.54
N SER A 255 29.23 -5.86 -26.39
CA SER A 255 27.97 -6.62 -26.40
C SER A 255 27.00 -6.17 -25.32
N LEU A 256 27.50 -5.91 -24.11
CA LEU A 256 26.72 -5.36 -23.01
C LEU A 256 26.17 -3.97 -23.35
N ARG A 257 26.99 -3.11 -23.90
CA ARG A 257 26.69 -1.75 -24.32
C ARG A 257 25.56 -1.71 -25.37
N GLU A 258 25.70 -2.47 -26.44
CA GLU A 258 24.72 -2.59 -27.52
C GLU A 258 23.40 -3.15 -26.97
N TYR A 259 23.47 -4.18 -26.11
CA TYR A 259 22.29 -4.79 -25.48
C TYR A 259 21.50 -3.80 -24.62
N VAL A 260 22.19 -3.00 -23.80
CA VAL A 260 21.55 -2.04 -22.89
C VAL A 260 20.97 -0.83 -23.64
N GLN A 261 21.57 -0.46 -24.80
CA GLN A 261 21.11 0.66 -25.64
C GLN A 261 19.98 0.31 -26.62
N GLU A 262 19.72 -0.98 -26.86
CA GLU A 262 18.65 -1.39 -27.76
C GLU A 262 17.28 -0.91 -27.32
N LYS A 263 16.51 -0.34 -28.25
CA LYS A 263 15.15 0.15 -27.98
C LYS A 263 14.18 -0.94 -27.48
N ASP A 264 14.49 -2.19 -27.77
CA ASP A 264 13.69 -3.35 -27.36
C ASP A 264 14.16 -3.99 -26.04
N ALA A 265 15.26 -3.52 -25.44
CA ALA A 265 15.71 -3.90 -24.12
C ALA A 265 14.78 -3.36 -23.00
N LYS A 266 13.45 -3.47 -23.22
CA LYS A 266 12.42 -2.96 -22.31
C LYS A 266 12.44 -3.61 -20.93
N GLY A 267 13.16 -4.72 -20.83
CA GLY A 267 13.22 -5.53 -19.63
C GLY A 267 14.45 -5.34 -18.75
N VAL A 268 15.58 -4.83 -19.25
CA VAL A 268 16.84 -4.80 -18.49
C VAL A 268 16.90 -3.63 -17.51
N ASP A 269 17.26 -3.95 -16.28
CA ASP A 269 17.61 -2.98 -15.23
C ASP A 269 19.12 -3.15 -14.93
N LEU A 270 19.95 -2.11 -15.17
CA LEU A 270 21.38 -2.15 -14.97
C LEU A 270 21.77 -1.45 -13.67
N ILE A 271 22.49 -2.19 -12.82
CA ILE A 271 23.11 -1.69 -11.59
C ILE A 271 24.63 -1.79 -11.78
N TRP A 272 25.29 -0.65 -11.85
CA TRP A 272 26.75 -0.58 -11.98
C TRP A 272 27.39 -0.18 -10.67
N CYS A 273 28.30 -1.02 -10.16
CA CYS A 273 29.01 -0.79 -8.93
C CYS A 273 30.50 -0.52 -9.22
N SER A 274 30.95 0.70 -8.93
CA SER A 274 32.36 1.11 -9.06
C SER A 274 33.06 1.03 -7.71
N TYR A 275 34.29 0.52 -7.72
CA TYR A 275 35.17 0.60 -6.55
C TYR A 275 35.63 2.04 -6.30
N ASP A 276 35.97 2.75 -7.37
CA ASP A 276 36.41 4.14 -7.32
C ASP A 276 35.23 5.09 -7.12
N GLU A 277 35.51 6.29 -6.65
CA GLU A 277 34.55 7.38 -6.59
C GLU A 277 34.17 7.81 -8.01
N LEU A 278 32.87 7.82 -8.31
CA LEU A 278 32.35 8.33 -9.57
C LEU A 278 32.02 9.82 -9.45
N THR A 279 32.50 10.58 -10.43
CA THR A 279 32.25 12.03 -10.56
C THR A 279 31.58 12.32 -11.89
N GLU A 280 31.10 13.53 -12.11
CA GLU A 280 30.58 13.93 -13.44
C GLU A 280 31.61 13.69 -14.57
N ALA A 281 32.91 13.87 -14.28
CA ALA A 281 33.99 13.60 -15.23
C ALA A 281 34.05 12.12 -15.63
N SER A 282 33.68 11.19 -14.77
CA SER A 282 33.64 9.76 -15.06
C SER A 282 32.66 9.40 -16.19
N PHE A 283 31.66 10.23 -16.41
CA PHE A 283 30.65 10.07 -17.47
C PHE A 283 30.92 10.90 -18.72
N SER A 284 32.09 11.51 -18.83
CA SER A 284 32.46 12.34 -20.00
C SER A 284 32.86 11.53 -21.22
N SER A 285 33.37 10.30 -21.04
CA SER A 285 33.86 9.44 -22.10
C SER A 285 33.78 7.95 -21.72
N GLY A 286 34.03 7.06 -22.69
CA GLY A 286 34.12 5.62 -22.47
C GLY A 286 32.80 4.92 -22.17
N LEU A 287 32.88 3.73 -21.58
CA LEU A 287 31.74 2.85 -21.30
C LEU A 287 30.70 3.51 -20.40
N LEU A 288 31.13 4.19 -19.33
CA LEU A 288 30.20 4.83 -18.36
C LEU A 288 29.36 5.92 -19.00
N ARG A 289 29.89 6.69 -19.96
CA ARG A 289 29.11 7.66 -20.73
C ARG A 289 27.96 6.99 -21.45
N GLU A 290 28.25 5.91 -22.17
CA GLU A 290 27.26 5.23 -22.99
C GLU A 290 26.22 4.50 -22.12
N LEU A 291 26.64 3.83 -21.06
CA LEU A 291 25.73 3.26 -20.07
C LEU A 291 24.91 4.33 -19.33
N GLY A 292 25.45 5.54 -19.19
CA GLY A 292 24.76 6.69 -18.65
C GLY A 292 23.55 7.17 -19.49
N GLU A 293 23.45 6.78 -20.75
CA GLU A 293 22.32 7.05 -21.65
C GLU A 293 21.24 5.97 -21.61
N ALA A 294 21.49 4.82 -20.95
CA ALA A 294 20.54 3.72 -20.88
C ALA A 294 19.25 4.11 -20.10
N PRO A 295 18.06 3.62 -20.50
CA PRO A 295 16.79 4.05 -19.92
C PRO A 295 16.57 3.59 -18.47
N ARG A 296 17.14 2.44 -18.09
CA ARG A 296 17.01 1.87 -16.73
C ARG A 296 18.40 1.56 -16.19
N ARG A 297 18.97 2.52 -15.47
CA ARG A 297 20.31 2.43 -14.93
C ARG A 297 20.43 3.02 -13.54
N SER A 298 21.35 2.48 -12.78
CA SER A 298 21.73 3.04 -11.48
C SER A 298 23.21 2.82 -11.27
N PHE A 299 23.86 3.81 -10.73
CA PHE A 299 25.30 3.80 -10.47
C PHE A 299 25.55 3.92 -8.97
N TYR A 300 26.43 3.07 -8.49
CA TYR A 300 26.92 3.06 -7.11
C TYR A 300 28.43 3.19 -7.13
N HIS A 301 28.99 3.93 -6.20
CA HIS A 301 30.42 4.20 -6.12
C HIS A 301 30.99 3.86 -4.75
N GLN A 302 32.32 3.71 -4.66
CA GLN A 302 33.02 3.28 -3.45
C GLN A 302 32.51 1.92 -2.93
N ILE A 303 32.19 1.01 -3.85
CA ILE A 303 31.67 -0.33 -3.53
C ILE A 303 32.81 -1.33 -3.46
N ASP A 304 33.08 -1.82 -2.27
CA ASP A 304 34.01 -2.95 -2.04
C ASP A 304 33.23 -4.27 -2.08
N ALA A 305 33.54 -5.12 -3.06
CA ALA A 305 32.89 -6.42 -3.20
C ALA A 305 33.05 -7.30 -1.94
N ASN A 306 34.17 -7.16 -1.21
CA ASN A 306 34.47 -7.92 0.02
C ASN A 306 33.61 -7.48 1.22
N ARG A 307 32.93 -6.34 1.15
CA ARG A 307 31.91 -5.90 2.12
C ARG A 307 30.52 -6.12 1.57
N LEU A 308 30.28 -5.73 0.32
CA LEU A 308 28.97 -5.81 -0.33
C LEU A 308 28.36 -7.21 -0.24
N PHE A 309 29.08 -8.26 -0.67
CA PHE A 309 28.49 -9.59 -0.75
C PHE A 309 28.22 -10.23 0.62
N PRO A 310 29.12 -10.14 1.63
CA PRO A 310 28.79 -10.56 3.01
C PRO A 310 27.55 -9.84 3.56
N ASP A 311 27.49 -8.51 3.47
CA ASP A 311 26.35 -7.71 3.96
C ASP A 311 25.06 -8.07 3.23
N LEU A 312 25.13 -8.35 1.92
CA LEU A 312 23.98 -8.78 1.12
C LEU A 312 23.49 -10.18 1.54
N VAL A 313 24.39 -11.13 1.81
CA VAL A 313 24.03 -12.46 2.31
C VAL A 313 23.29 -12.34 3.64
N ASP A 314 23.85 -11.58 4.58
CA ASP A 314 23.25 -11.41 5.89
C ASP A 314 21.86 -10.71 5.79
N ALA A 315 21.74 -9.69 4.96
CA ALA A 315 20.48 -9.01 4.70
C ALA A 315 19.45 -9.91 4.01
N TYR A 316 19.89 -10.78 3.10
CA TYR A 316 19.02 -11.75 2.40
C TYR A 316 18.53 -12.85 3.35
N VAL A 317 19.44 -13.46 4.14
CA VAL A 317 19.08 -14.48 5.12
C VAL A 317 18.11 -13.93 6.14
N ALA A 318 18.37 -12.73 6.68
CA ALA A 318 17.45 -12.07 7.61
C ALA A 318 16.07 -11.83 6.99
N ALA A 319 15.99 -11.50 5.69
CA ALA A 319 14.74 -11.26 5.01
C ALA A 319 13.95 -12.56 4.69
N VAL A 320 14.66 -13.66 4.37
CA VAL A 320 14.04 -14.97 4.08
C VAL A 320 13.58 -15.68 5.35
N GLU A 321 14.26 -15.47 6.47
CA GLU A 321 13.84 -15.98 7.79
C GLU A 321 12.63 -15.21 8.36
N CYS A 322 12.25 -14.08 7.78
CA CYS A 322 11.05 -13.36 8.18
C CYS A 322 9.76 -14.04 7.67
N PRO A 323 8.70 -14.06 8.47
CA PRO A 323 7.38 -14.51 8.01
C PRO A 323 6.92 -13.71 6.78
N HIS A 324 6.25 -14.39 5.84
CA HIS A 324 5.73 -13.73 4.64
C HIS A 324 4.89 -12.49 4.99
N GLY A 325 5.17 -11.38 4.35
CA GLY A 325 4.48 -10.10 4.56
C GLY A 325 4.94 -9.31 5.79
N TRP A 326 6.10 -9.67 6.33
CA TRP A 326 6.77 -8.91 7.37
C TRP A 326 8.16 -8.48 6.90
N ARG A 327 8.56 -7.26 7.23
CA ARG A 327 9.89 -6.72 6.90
C ARG A 327 10.67 -6.41 8.16
N PRO A 328 11.92 -6.88 8.29
CA PRO A 328 12.75 -6.51 9.43
C PRO A 328 13.13 -5.03 9.32
N ILE A 329 12.99 -4.30 10.42
CA ILE A 329 13.49 -2.93 10.56
C ILE A 329 14.68 -2.99 11.52
N ASN A 330 15.87 -2.72 10.99
CA ASN A 330 17.12 -2.72 11.75
C ASN A 330 17.93 -1.45 11.47
N ARG A 331 19.01 -1.20 12.24
CA ARG A 331 19.85 0.00 12.07
C ARG A 331 20.41 0.16 10.67
N PRO A 332 21.03 -0.87 10.03
CA PRO A 332 21.54 -0.72 8.65
C PRO A 332 20.45 -0.30 7.67
N MET A 333 19.24 -0.83 7.83
CA MET A 333 18.10 -0.46 6.99
C MET A 333 17.64 0.98 7.22
N LEU A 334 17.58 1.42 8.47
CA LEU A 334 17.26 2.82 8.80
C LEU A 334 18.34 3.77 8.27
N ASP A 335 19.61 3.40 8.39
CA ASP A 335 20.73 4.20 7.90
C ASP A 335 20.70 4.32 6.38
N ALA A 336 20.39 3.22 5.67
CA ALA A 336 20.18 3.23 4.23
C ALA A 336 19.03 4.12 3.77
N MET A 337 17.93 4.10 4.52
CA MET A 337 16.77 4.98 4.26
C MET A 337 17.06 6.44 4.63
N GLY A 338 17.91 6.67 5.63
CA GLY A 338 18.31 7.99 6.15
C GLY A 338 19.30 8.76 5.26
N VAL A 339 19.91 8.08 4.27
CA VAL A 339 20.77 8.75 3.25
C VAL A 339 19.95 9.78 2.43
N ARG A 340 18.64 9.59 2.32
CA ARG A 340 17.75 10.56 1.71
C ARG A 340 17.17 11.50 2.76
N THR A 341 17.73 12.68 2.90
CA THR A 341 17.08 13.77 3.65
C THR A 341 15.90 14.31 2.83
N PRO A 342 14.67 14.35 3.39
CA PRO A 342 13.52 14.94 2.69
C PRO A 342 13.80 16.40 2.29
N GLY A 343 13.41 16.79 1.08
CA GLY A 343 13.46 18.18 0.64
C GLY A 343 12.49 19.05 1.46
N GLU A 344 12.70 20.36 1.45
CA GLU A 344 11.81 21.30 2.15
C GLU A 344 10.36 21.17 1.67
N GLU A 345 10.14 20.99 0.37
CA GLU A 345 8.81 20.78 -0.20
C GLU A 345 8.13 19.50 0.33
N GLU A 346 8.88 18.41 0.53
CA GLU A 346 8.36 17.14 1.06
C GLU A 346 7.96 17.30 2.54
N VAL A 347 8.77 18.00 3.33
CA VAL A 347 8.46 18.31 4.75
C VAL A 347 7.23 19.22 4.84
N VAL A 348 7.12 20.22 3.98
CA VAL A 348 5.94 21.10 3.91
C VAL A 348 4.70 20.30 3.49
N ALA A 349 4.82 19.40 2.51
CA ALA A 349 3.73 18.51 2.09
C ALA A 349 3.29 17.56 3.22
N PHE A 350 4.22 17.06 4.04
CA PHE A 350 3.88 16.29 5.25
C PHE A 350 2.99 17.11 6.20
N PHE A 351 3.33 18.37 6.48
CA PHE A 351 2.49 19.26 7.31
C PHE A 351 1.15 19.62 6.64
N ASP A 352 1.04 19.51 5.32
CA ASP A 352 -0.22 19.62 4.56
C ASP A 352 -1.01 18.30 4.55
N GLY A 353 -0.48 17.27 5.23
CA GLY A 353 -1.13 15.99 5.44
C GLY A 353 -0.64 14.89 4.50
N ALA A 354 0.49 15.03 3.80
CA ALA A 354 1.10 13.92 3.06
C ALA A 354 1.37 12.72 3.97
N GLN A 355 1.30 11.51 3.40
CA GLN A 355 1.53 10.29 4.16
C GLN A 355 3.01 10.21 4.56
N PRO A 356 3.32 10.02 5.85
CA PRO A 356 4.70 9.90 6.27
C PRO A 356 5.31 8.59 5.75
N ASP A 357 6.60 8.66 5.42
CA ASP A 357 7.43 7.49 5.17
C ASP A 357 8.63 7.52 6.12
N TRP A 358 9.55 6.58 5.97
CA TRP A 358 10.70 6.44 6.85
C TRP A 358 11.64 7.66 6.87
N PRO A 359 11.96 8.33 5.72
CA PRO A 359 12.80 9.53 5.73
C PRO A 359 12.22 10.65 6.59
N GLU A 360 10.91 10.91 6.49
CA GLU A 360 10.24 11.92 7.32
C GLU A 360 10.22 11.53 8.80
N ALA A 361 10.04 10.24 9.12
CA ALA A 361 10.05 9.76 10.50
C ALA A 361 11.44 9.87 11.17
N MET A 362 12.51 9.83 10.38
CA MET A 362 13.89 9.97 10.84
C MET A 362 14.38 11.42 10.85
N ASP A 363 13.70 12.33 10.15
CA ASP A 363 14.10 13.72 10.03
C ASP A 363 13.94 14.45 11.38
N HIS A 364 15.02 15.04 11.86
CA HIS A 364 15.05 15.78 13.13
C HIS A 364 14.26 17.10 13.07
N ARG A 365 13.97 17.60 11.86
CA ARG A 365 13.17 18.80 11.64
C ARG A 365 11.68 18.55 11.86
N ILE A 366 11.23 17.29 11.83
CA ILE A 366 9.86 16.90 12.14
C ILE A 366 9.79 16.53 13.62
N PRO A 367 9.04 17.28 14.43
CA PRO A 367 9.05 17.11 15.87
C PRO A 367 8.51 15.73 16.29
N ARG A 368 9.09 15.17 17.34
CA ARG A 368 8.55 14.02 18.05
C ARG A 368 7.52 14.50 19.07
N LEU A 369 6.28 14.08 18.87
CA LEU A 369 5.19 14.46 19.73
C LEU A 369 5.13 13.56 20.98
N SER A 370 4.47 14.01 22.03
CA SER A 370 4.32 13.30 23.30
C SER A 370 3.92 11.82 23.15
N PRO A 371 2.98 11.41 22.25
CA PRO A 371 2.62 10.00 22.07
C PRO A 371 3.77 9.09 21.61
N VAL A 372 4.84 9.62 21.02
CA VAL A 372 6.03 8.82 20.64
C VAL A 372 6.76 8.35 21.92
N THR A 373 6.91 9.26 22.89
CA THR A 373 7.50 8.94 24.20
C THR A 373 6.64 7.94 24.95
N ASP A 374 5.33 8.18 25.00
CA ASP A 374 4.38 7.30 25.69
C ASP A 374 4.41 5.88 25.12
N LEU A 375 4.43 5.72 23.79
CA LEU A 375 4.55 4.41 23.14
C LEU A 375 5.88 3.71 23.47
N ASN A 376 6.99 4.45 23.43
CA ASN A 376 8.30 3.88 23.73
C ASN A 376 8.39 3.44 25.21
N GLU A 377 7.79 4.19 26.13
CA GLU A 377 7.73 3.80 27.55
C GLU A 377 6.85 2.56 27.75
N ALA A 378 5.67 2.52 27.13
CA ALA A 378 4.77 1.39 27.20
C ALA A 378 5.41 0.10 26.64
N VAL A 379 6.13 0.18 25.50
CA VAL A 379 6.85 -0.97 24.92
C VAL A 379 7.99 -1.42 25.83
N ARG A 380 8.74 -0.49 26.46
CA ARG A 380 9.81 -0.85 27.40
C ARG A 380 9.25 -1.58 28.62
N HIS A 381 8.14 -1.10 29.20
CA HIS A 381 7.47 -1.78 30.32
C HIS A 381 7.01 -3.19 29.94
N CYS A 382 6.60 -3.43 28.68
CA CYS A 382 6.31 -4.77 28.20
C CYS A 382 7.56 -5.67 28.20
N PHE A 383 8.69 -5.18 27.70
CA PHE A 383 9.94 -5.94 27.63
C PHE A 383 10.53 -6.25 29.02
N ASP A 384 10.35 -5.34 29.96
CA ASP A 384 10.83 -5.48 31.34
C ASP A 384 9.89 -6.39 32.20
N GLY A 385 8.76 -6.82 31.63
CA GLY A 385 7.80 -7.71 32.28
C GLY A 385 6.86 -7.01 33.29
N ASP A 386 6.90 -5.68 33.39
CA ASP A 386 6.14 -4.88 34.36
C ASP A 386 4.66 -4.75 34.00
N SER A 387 4.27 -4.96 32.73
CA SER A 387 2.93 -4.65 32.23
C SER A 387 1.96 -5.84 32.23
N GLY A 388 2.42 -7.08 32.39
CA GLY A 388 1.59 -8.30 32.30
C GLY A 388 0.97 -8.58 30.93
N GLY A 389 1.10 -7.68 29.95
CA GLY A 389 0.62 -7.79 28.58
C GLY A 389 1.74 -7.78 27.54
N GLN A 390 1.39 -8.07 26.28
CA GLN A 390 2.33 -8.17 25.17
C GLN A 390 1.99 -7.24 23.99
N ILE A 391 0.88 -6.51 24.08
CA ILE A 391 0.39 -5.61 23.02
C ILE A 391 0.31 -4.18 23.55
N VAL A 392 0.92 -3.26 22.81
CA VAL A 392 0.74 -1.82 22.97
C VAL A 392 0.00 -1.29 21.75
N ALA A 393 -1.05 -0.49 21.96
CA ALA A 393 -1.87 0.04 20.89
C ALA A 393 -1.92 1.57 20.88
N ALA A 394 -1.61 2.19 19.74
CA ALA A 394 -1.84 3.60 19.47
C ALA A 394 -3.21 3.76 18.81
N VAL A 395 -4.20 4.27 19.53
CA VAL A 395 -5.58 4.38 19.06
C VAL A 395 -6.00 5.83 18.96
N GLY A 396 -6.57 6.22 17.83
CA GLY A 396 -7.07 7.57 17.63
C GLY A 396 -7.85 7.74 16.34
N PRO A 397 -8.53 8.87 16.19
CA PRO A 397 -9.23 9.23 14.97
C PRO A 397 -8.32 9.32 13.75
N MET A 398 -8.93 9.43 12.57
CA MET A 398 -8.20 9.70 11.34
C MET A 398 -7.58 11.10 11.39
N GLY A 399 -6.32 11.23 10.95
CA GLY A 399 -5.61 12.52 10.91
C GLY A 399 -4.94 12.95 12.20
N GLU A 400 -4.80 12.05 13.21
CA GLU A 400 -4.07 12.31 14.47
C GLU A 400 -2.57 11.93 14.42
N GLY A 401 -2.02 11.64 13.25
CA GLY A 401 -0.59 11.37 13.12
C GLY A 401 -0.15 9.96 13.53
N LYS A 402 -1.06 9.00 13.75
CA LYS A 402 -0.75 7.61 14.21
C LYS A 402 0.41 6.95 13.46
N SER A 403 0.38 7.00 12.12
CA SER A 403 1.41 6.37 11.27
C SER A 403 2.79 7.00 11.46
N MET A 404 2.85 8.32 11.71
CA MET A 404 4.11 9.01 12.01
C MET A 404 4.61 8.63 13.40
N VAL A 405 3.74 8.72 14.41
CA VAL A 405 4.06 8.34 15.79
C VAL A 405 4.58 6.91 15.87
N LEU A 406 3.91 5.97 15.17
CA LEU A 406 4.32 4.57 15.11
C LEU A 406 5.72 4.40 14.48
N ARG A 407 5.99 5.09 13.36
CA ARG A 407 7.30 5.03 12.71
C ARG A 407 8.39 5.67 13.57
N GLN A 408 8.14 6.85 14.14
CA GLN A 408 9.11 7.52 15.02
C GLN A 408 9.43 6.67 16.25
N ALA A 409 8.42 6.07 16.89
CA ALA A 409 8.62 5.15 18.01
C ALA A 409 9.44 3.92 17.58
N THR A 410 9.16 3.36 16.41
CA THR A 410 9.95 2.25 15.86
C THR A 410 11.41 2.64 15.61
N VAL A 411 11.65 3.82 15.02
CA VAL A 411 13.02 4.33 14.78
C VAL A 411 13.78 4.49 16.11
N ASP A 412 13.14 5.06 17.12
CA ASP A 412 13.76 5.30 18.42
C ASP A 412 14.07 3.98 19.16
N LEU A 413 13.18 2.99 19.07
CA LEU A 413 13.43 1.65 19.63
C LEU A 413 14.59 0.95 18.94
N VAL A 414 14.63 0.92 17.61
CA VAL A 414 15.71 0.29 16.83
C VAL A 414 17.05 0.95 17.08
N ARG A 415 17.08 2.29 17.27
CA ARG A 415 18.32 3.03 17.57
C ARG A 415 18.79 2.89 19.01
N SER A 416 17.89 2.67 19.96
CA SER A 416 18.23 2.59 21.38
C SER A 416 18.49 1.20 21.90
N ARG A 417 18.07 0.13 21.18
CA ARG A 417 18.16 -1.27 21.66
C ARG A 417 18.72 -2.19 20.58
N ASP A 418 19.64 -3.06 20.98
CA ASP A 418 20.22 -4.10 20.12
C ASP A 418 19.60 -5.48 20.37
N ASP A 419 18.78 -5.62 21.42
CA ASP A 419 18.12 -6.84 21.86
C ASP A 419 16.69 -6.99 21.33
N VAL A 420 16.32 -6.23 20.28
CA VAL A 420 14.99 -6.26 19.69
C VAL A 420 15.07 -6.49 18.19
N THR A 421 14.35 -7.50 17.70
CA THR A 421 14.03 -7.65 16.28
C THR A 421 12.66 -7.03 15.99
N VAL A 422 12.64 -5.95 15.23
CA VAL A 422 11.39 -5.31 14.81
C VAL A 422 10.96 -5.84 13.45
N LEU A 423 9.73 -6.32 13.35
CA LEU A 423 9.10 -6.80 12.13
C LEU A 423 7.92 -5.89 11.77
N TRP A 424 8.06 -5.13 10.70
CA TRP A 424 7.01 -4.25 10.20
C TRP A 424 6.11 -5.00 9.22
N ARG A 425 4.79 -4.97 9.43
CA ARG A 425 3.83 -5.65 8.59
C ARG A 425 3.64 -4.95 7.25
N ASP A 426 3.70 -5.72 6.17
CA ASP A 426 3.27 -5.27 4.85
C ASP A 426 1.75 -5.20 4.78
N ARG A 427 1.23 -4.26 4.00
CA ARG A 427 -0.21 -4.06 3.85
C ARG A 427 -0.89 -5.30 3.26
N GLY A 428 -2.14 -5.52 3.67
CA GLY A 428 -2.94 -6.64 3.18
C GLY A 428 -2.52 -8.02 3.69
N THR A 429 -1.42 -8.13 4.44
CA THR A 429 -0.92 -9.41 4.96
C THR A 429 -1.61 -9.77 6.27
N SER A 430 -2.06 -11.03 6.39
CA SER A 430 -2.54 -11.59 7.65
C SER A 430 -1.39 -11.99 8.56
N VAL A 431 -1.63 -12.08 9.86
CA VAL A 431 -0.70 -12.69 10.80
C VAL A 431 -0.82 -14.21 10.68
N ASP A 432 0.24 -14.88 10.24
CA ASP A 432 0.36 -16.32 10.30
C ASP A 432 1.06 -16.70 11.63
N PRO A 433 0.34 -17.26 12.61
CA PRO A 433 0.91 -17.61 13.91
C PRO A 433 2.05 -18.62 13.83
N ASP A 434 1.96 -19.60 12.93
CA ASP A 434 2.94 -20.68 12.83
C ASP A 434 4.24 -20.19 12.18
N ALA A 435 4.15 -19.31 11.21
CA ALA A 435 5.30 -18.67 10.61
C ALA A 435 6.05 -17.75 11.60
N VAL A 436 5.33 -17.00 12.44
CA VAL A 436 5.97 -16.16 13.49
C VAL A 436 6.60 -17.01 14.58
N LEU A 437 5.94 -18.10 15.00
CA LEU A 437 6.48 -19.02 16.01
C LEU A 437 7.72 -19.81 15.52
N ALA A 438 7.87 -19.98 14.21
CA ALA A 438 9.06 -20.59 13.63
C ALA A 438 10.33 -19.74 13.78
N ILE A 439 10.20 -18.43 14.09
CA ILE A 439 11.36 -17.58 14.38
C ILE A 439 12.05 -18.12 15.64
N PRO A 440 13.37 -18.40 15.59
CA PRO A 440 14.10 -18.94 16.73
C PRO A 440 14.06 -18.00 17.94
N GLN A 441 13.73 -18.54 19.12
CA GLN A 441 13.83 -17.81 20.37
C GLN A 441 15.31 -17.64 20.77
N ARG A 442 15.68 -16.42 21.14
CA ARG A 442 17.03 -16.08 21.64
C ARG A 442 16.90 -15.54 23.07
N ALA A 443 17.72 -16.03 23.99
CA ALA A 443 17.67 -15.57 25.39
C ALA A 443 17.96 -14.06 25.50
N GLY A 444 17.09 -13.35 26.19
CA GLY A 444 17.22 -11.90 26.36
C GLY A 444 16.95 -11.07 25.11
N HIS A 445 16.34 -11.66 24.06
CA HIS A 445 16.02 -10.97 22.82
C HIS A 445 14.52 -10.97 22.59
N HIS A 446 13.99 -9.85 22.11
CA HIS A 446 12.56 -9.61 21.92
C HIS A 446 12.23 -9.52 20.43
N ILE A 447 11.06 -10.00 20.06
CA ILE A 447 10.48 -9.85 18.72
C ILE A 447 9.29 -8.90 18.82
N LEU A 448 9.35 -7.76 18.14
CA LEU A 448 8.29 -6.77 18.10
C LEU A 448 7.61 -6.75 16.74
N LEU A 449 6.37 -7.17 16.70
CA LEU A 449 5.50 -7.11 15.51
C LEU A 449 4.84 -5.74 15.43
N VAL A 450 5.10 -4.96 14.38
CA VAL A 450 4.56 -3.60 14.23
C VAL A 450 3.56 -3.55 13.08
N SER A 451 2.36 -3.03 13.33
CA SER A 451 1.31 -2.89 12.32
C SER A 451 0.62 -1.53 12.36
N ASP A 452 0.62 -0.81 11.24
CA ASP A 452 -0.11 0.46 11.07
C ASP A 452 -1.62 0.27 10.85
N ASP A 453 -2.08 -0.99 10.63
CA ASP A 453 -3.49 -1.40 10.52
C ASP A 453 -3.86 -2.41 11.61
N GLY A 454 -3.69 -2.02 12.87
CA GLY A 454 -3.86 -2.90 14.02
C GLY A 454 -5.24 -3.58 14.11
N ALA A 455 -6.30 -2.92 13.65
CA ALA A 455 -7.64 -3.49 13.64
C ALA A 455 -7.79 -4.72 12.72
N LEU A 456 -6.95 -4.85 11.67
CA LEU A 456 -7.01 -5.97 10.73
C LEU A 456 -6.33 -7.25 11.25
N VAL A 457 -5.45 -7.12 12.22
CA VAL A 457 -4.61 -8.22 12.72
C VAL A 457 -5.06 -8.83 14.05
N ILE A 458 -6.17 -8.34 14.61
CA ILE A 458 -6.68 -8.75 15.95
C ILE A 458 -6.79 -10.26 16.08
N ASP A 459 -7.49 -10.92 15.16
CA ASP A 459 -7.73 -12.36 15.23
C ASP A 459 -6.44 -13.19 15.13
N GLY A 460 -5.55 -12.81 14.20
CA GLY A 460 -4.25 -13.47 14.04
C GLY A 460 -3.32 -13.27 15.24
N LEU A 461 -3.28 -12.05 15.80
CA LEU A 461 -2.49 -11.77 17.01
C LEU A 461 -3.02 -12.52 18.22
N ARG A 462 -4.34 -12.57 18.41
CA ARG A 462 -4.96 -13.34 19.49
C ARG A 462 -4.59 -14.82 19.39
N GLN A 463 -4.67 -15.41 18.20
CA GLN A 463 -4.26 -16.80 17.95
C GLN A 463 -2.77 -17.01 18.22
N LEU A 464 -1.91 -16.11 17.72
CA LEU A 464 -0.48 -16.15 17.93
C LEU A 464 -0.13 -16.13 19.42
N LEU A 465 -0.61 -15.13 20.17
CA LEU A 465 -0.27 -14.96 21.57
C LEU A 465 -0.88 -16.06 22.48
N THR A 466 -2.02 -16.62 22.08
CA THR A 466 -2.57 -17.82 22.74
C THR A 466 -1.63 -19.01 22.53
N LYS A 467 -1.11 -19.24 21.31
CA LYS A 467 -0.11 -20.27 21.04
C LYS A 467 1.21 -19.99 21.78
N CYS A 468 1.67 -18.72 21.86
CA CYS A 468 2.86 -18.33 22.62
C CYS A 468 2.74 -18.77 24.09
N ARG A 469 1.60 -18.49 24.75
CA ARG A 469 1.35 -18.92 26.13
C ARG A 469 1.41 -20.44 26.29
N THR A 470 0.83 -21.20 25.35
CA THR A 470 0.82 -22.68 25.42
C THR A 470 2.21 -23.30 25.18
N GLN A 471 3.07 -22.61 24.44
CA GLN A 471 4.42 -23.06 24.11
C GLN A 471 5.51 -22.47 25.01
N GLY A 472 5.14 -21.59 25.98
CA GLY A 472 6.08 -20.91 26.87
C GLY A 472 6.93 -19.83 26.21
N ARG A 473 6.48 -19.28 25.04
CA ARG A 473 7.12 -18.15 24.34
C ARG A 473 6.67 -16.83 24.98
N ALA A 474 7.58 -16.10 25.59
CA ALA A 474 7.34 -14.80 26.22
C ALA A 474 8.12 -13.64 25.56
N ASP A 475 8.77 -13.90 24.44
CA ASP A 475 9.65 -12.99 23.72
C ASP A 475 8.99 -12.26 22.56
N ILE A 476 7.69 -12.50 22.28
CA ILE A 476 6.94 -11.94 21.14
C ILE A 476 5.96 -10.89 21.66
N TYR A 477 6.05 -9.68 21.09
CA TYR A 477 5.27 -8.50 21.43
C TYR A 477 4.67 -7.87 20.18
N ALA A 478 3.66 -7.00 20.34
CA ALA A 478 3.07 -6.28 19.23
C ALA A 478 2.88 -4.78 19.55
N LEU A 479 3.20 -3.93 18.58
CA LEU A 479 2.95 -2.49 18.61
C LEU A 479 2.01 -2.14 17.44
N LEU A 480 0.82 -1.64 17.75
CA LEU A 480 -0.26 -1.46 16.79
C LEU A 480 -0.67 0.01 16.69
N ALA A 481 -0.98 0.46 15.48
CA ALA A 481 -1.77 1.67 15.29
C ALA A 481 -3.15 1.30 14.74
N ALA A 482 -4.21 1.87 15.26
CA ALA A 482 -5.57 1.58 14.84
C ALA A 482 -6.47 2.82 14.84
N GLN A 483 -7.42 2.87 13.92
CA GLN A 483 -8.48 3.87 13.97
C GLN A 483 -9.45 3.55 15.11
N GLU A 484 -9.81 4.56 15.89
CA GLU A 484 -10.70 4.40 17.06
C GLU A 484 -12.04 3.74 16.70
N CYS A 485 -12.63 4.13 15.56
CA CYS A 485 -13.90 3.56 15.12
C CYS A 485 -13.80 2.08 14.75
N GLU A 486 -12.70 1.64 14.14
CA GLU A 486 -12.45 0.23 13.78
C GLU A 486 -12.10 -0.59 15.00
N TRP A 487 -11.24 -0.04 15.87
CA TRP A 487 -10.88 -0.63 17.16
C TRP A 487 -12.11 -0.95 17.99
N ARG A 488 -13.05 0.03 18.06
CA ARG A 488 -14.34 -0.14 18.78
C ARG A 488 -15.30 -1.08 18.07
N ASN A 489 -15.45 -1.00 16.76
CA ASN A 489 -16.37 -1.86 15.98
C ASN A 489 -15.99 -3.34 16.08
N ARG A 490 -14.68 -3.64 16.04
CA ARG A 490 -14.16 -5.00 16.21
C ARG A 490 -14.05 -5.43 17.65
N ARG A 491 -14.42 -4.57 18.61
CA ARG A 491 -14.26 -4.80 20.05
C ARG A 491 -12.84 -5.25 20.41
N ALA A 492 -11.83 -4.67 19.74
CA ALA A 492 -10.44 -5.08 19.88
C ALA A 492 -9.93 -5.06 21.32
N TRP A 493 -10.36 -4.06 22.09
CA TRP A 493 -10.08 -3.93 23.52
C TRP A 493 -10.63 -5.11 24.36
N LEU A 494 -11.68 -5.80 23.89
CA LEU A 494 -12.24 -6.99 24.55
C LEU A 494 -11.61 -8.28 24.00
N GLU A 495 -11.42 -8.36 22.69
CA GLU A 495 -10.81 -9.55 22.03
C GLU A 495 -9.34 -9.75 22.42
N LEU A 496 -8.63 -8.69 22.75
CA LEU A 496 -7.22 -8.67 23.13
C LEU A 496 -6.98 -8.41 24.62
N ASP A 497 -8.03 -8.35 25.47
CA ASP A 497 -7.96 -7.95 26.88
C ASP A 497 -6.87 -8.73 27.66
N ASP A 498 -6.77 -10.02 27.42
CA ASP A 498 -5.78 -10.90 28.05
C ASP A 498 -4.31 -10.59 27.69
N PHE A 499 -4.07 -9.82 26.61
CA PHE A 499 -2.75 -9.56 26.05
C PHE A 499 -2.43 -8.06 25.95
N LEU A 500 -3.42 -7.20 26.14
CA LEU A 500 -3.27 -5.76 26.02
C LEU A 500 -2.53 -5.20 27.26
N ALA A 501 -1.33 -4.66 27.03
CA ALA A 501 -0.55 -4.05 28.08
C ALA A 501 -0.93 -2.58 28.30
N ASP A 502 -1.07 -1.83 27.18
CA ASP A 502 -1.40 -0.41 27.25
C ASP A 502 -2.08 0.07 25.95
N THR A 503 -2.82 1.17 26.09
CA THR A 503 -3.45 1.86 24.95
C THR A 503 -3.18 3.35 25.03
N VAL A 504 -2.26 3.82 24.18
CA VAL A 504 -1.97 5.24 24.01
C VAL A 504 -3.03 5.85 23.10
N THR A 505 -3.81 6.78 23.65
CA THR A 505 -4.88 7.44 22.89
C THR A 505 -4.37 8.73 22.27
N LEU A 506 -4.36 8.80 20.93
CA LEU A 506 -4.01 10.01 20.20
C LEU A 506 -5.27 10.87 20.02
N HIS A 507 -5.35 11.96 20.75
CA HIS A 507 -6.45 12.92 20.64
C HIS A 507 -6.01 14.31 21.11
N GLY A 508 -5.82 15.21 20.13
CA GLY A 508 -5.34 16.56 20.40
C GLY A 508 -3.83 16.62 20.67
N LEU A 509 -3.36 17.78 20.97
CA LEU A 509 -1.94 18.10 21.23
C LEU A 509 -1.79 18.63 22.67
N THR A 510 -0.62 18.39 23.26
CA THR A 510 -0.16 19.15 24.43
C THR A 510 0.34 20.52 23.98
N GLU A 511 0.47 21.48 24.92
CA GLU A 511 1.06 22.80 24.60
C GLU A 511 2.49 22.64 24.06
N ALA A 512 3.29 21.75 24.64
CA ALA A 512 4.65 21.47 24.17
C ALA A 512 4.69 20.90 22.73
N ASP A 513 3.73 20.03 22.39
CA ASP A 513 3.59 19.50 21.01
C ASP A 513 3.20 20.64 20.05
N GLY A 514 2.28 21.52 20.46
CA GLY A 514 1.86 22.67 19.69
C GLY A 514 3.01 23.64 19.40
N GLU A 515 3.82 23.93 20.43
CA GLU A 515 5.02 24.76 20.32
C GLU A 515 6.04 24.13 19.34
N ALA A 516 6.33 22.85 19.49
CA ALA A 516 7.27 22.14 18.63
C ALA A 516 6.85 22.16 17.15
N ILE A 517 5.56 21.97 16.86
CA ILE A 517 5.03 22.04 15.48
C ILE A 517 5.13 23.48 14.94
N VAL A 518 4.78 24.49 15.73
CA VAL A 518 4.83 25.90 15.30
C VAL A 518 6.26 26.34 15.01
N VAL A 519 7.24 25.93 15.84
CA VAL A 519 8.67 26.19 15.60
C VAL A 519 9.11 25.54 14.29
N ALA A 520 8.79 24.27 14.06
CA ALA A 520 9.10 23.61 12.80
C ALA A 520 8.48 24.32 11.59
N TRP A 521 7.25 24.79 11.66
CA TRP A 521 6.64 25.59 10.59
C TRP A 521 7.33 26.94 10.37
N GLN A 522 7.83 27.55 11.41
CA GLN A 522 8.56 28.81 11.31
C GLN A 522 9.90 28.61 10.60
N ASP A 523 10.63 27.56 10.96
CA ASP A 523 11.93 27.22 10.37
C ASP A 523 11.82 26.94 8.86
N PHE A 524 10.71 26.36 8.43
CA PHE A 524 10.42 26.10 7.01
C PHE A 524 9.71 27.25 6.29
N GLY A 525 9.48 28.41 6.93
CA GLY A 525 8.67 29.48 6.35
C GLY A 525 7.22 29.06 6.04
N ALA A 526 6.73 28.01 6.70
CA ALA A 526 5.44 27.35 6.41
C ALA A 526 4.28 27.85 7.28
N LEU A 527 4.43 28.92 8.03
CA LEU A 527 3.38 29.49 8.89
C LEU A 527 2.15 29.98 8.12
N ARG A 528 2.31 30.50 6.90
CA ARG A 528 1.22 31.00 6.03
C ARG A 528 0.27 31.95 6.78
N GLU A 529 -1.04 31.66 6.84
CA GLU A 529 -2.03 32.48 7.55
C GLU A 529 -1.75 32.57 9.07
N LEU A 530 -1.13 31.57 9.66
CA LEU A 530 -0.75 31.57 11.07
C LEU A 530 0.33 32.65 11.38
N ALA A 531 1.10 33.11 10.39
CA ALA A 531 2.05 34.21 10.54
C ALA A 531 1.38 35.53 10.95
N LYS A 532 0.08 35.70 10.62
CA LYS A 532 -0.72 36.86 11.02
C LYS A 532 -1.18 36.84 12.47
N VAL A 533 -1.00 35.71 13.17
CA VAL A 533 -1.34 35.52 14.59
C VAL A 533 -0.12 35.88 15.43
N PRO A 534 -0.31 36.57 16.58
CA PRO A 534 0.78 36.83 17.54
C PRO A 534 1.52 35.55 17.91
N GLU A 535 2.83 35.58 18.00
CA GLU A 535 3.67 34.42 18.23
C GLU A 535 3.26 33.65 19.49
N SER A 536 2.95 34.38 20.58
CA SER A 536 2.49 33.82 21.87
C SER A 536 1.16 33.06 21.80
N GLU A 537 0.36 33.25 20.75
CA GLU A 537 -0.96 32.60 20.62
C GLU A 537 -0.97 31.43 19.62
N ARG A 538 0.08 31.27 18.82
CA ARG A 538 0.11 30.32 17.69
C ARG A 538 -0.04 28.88 18.16
N ALA A 539 0.75 28.47 19.15
CA ALA A 539 0.71 27.11 19.71
C ALA A 539 -0.66 26.83 20.37
N HIS A 540 -1.12 27.73 21.22
CA HIS A 540 -2.39 27.61 21.92
C HIS A 540 -3.57 27.46 20.93
N ARG A 541 -3.61 28.21 19.85
CA ARG A 541 -4.64 28.06 18.80
C ARG A 541 -4.59 26.70 18.11
N LEU A 542 -3.39 26.15 17.88
CA LEU A 542 -3.25 24.80 17.31
C LEU A 542 -3.77 23.74 18.27
N VAL A 543 -3.41 23.85 19.55
CA VAL A 543 -3.87 22.95 20.61
C VAL A 543 -5.39 22.98 20.74
N ASP A 544 -5.99 24.17 20.86
CA ASP A 544 -7.45 24.35 20.97
C ASP A 544 -8.22 23.73 19.79
N LEU A 545 -7.73 23.93 18.57
CA LEU A 545 -8.39 23.40 17.37
C LEU A 545 -8.23 21.89 17.23
N SER A 546 -7.09 21.33 17.65
CA SER A 546 -6.84 19.89 17.63
C SER A 546 -7.62 19.14 18.70
N SER A 547 -7.88 19.77 19.84
CA SER A 547 -8.54 19.19 21.02
C SER A 547 -10.06 19.39 21.06
N ALA A 548 -10.67 20.03 20.06
CA ALA A 548 -12.10 20.32 20.05
C ALA A 548 -12.95 19.04 20.12
N PRO A 549 -14.08 19.02 20.90
CA PRO A 549 -14.87 17.82 21.16
C PRO A 549 -15.37 17.14 19.88
N TYR A 550 -15.26 15.81 19.86
CA TYR A 550 -15.74 14.92 18.81
C TYR A 550 -17.23 15.19 18.48
N GLY A 551 -17.50 15.63 17.30
CA GLY A 551 -18.86 15.95 16.82
C GLY A 551 -18.92 17.10 15.86
N ARG A 552 -17.90 17.94 15.83
CA ARG A 552 -17.69 18.90 14.75
C ARG A 552 -16.72 18.28 13.75
N ARG A 553 -17.11 18.20 12.48
CA ARG A 553 -16.38 17.57 11.34
C ARG A 553 -14.90 17.98 11.14
N GLN A 554 -14.29 18.73 12.05
CA GLN A 554 -13.02 19.42 11.85
C GLN A 554 -11.99 19.24 12.98
N SER A 555 -12.28 18.45 14.01
CA SER A 555 -11.37 18.23 15.13
C SER A 555 -10.44 17.03 14.87
N SER A 556 -9.34 17.25 14.20
CA SER A 556 -8.19 16.36 14.12
C SER A 556 -6.94 17.21 13.93
N LEU A 557 -5.79 16.65 14.27
CA LEU A 557 -4.50 17.33 14.11
C LEU A 557 -4.31 17.85 12.66
N VAL A 558 -4.51 17.00 11.65
CA VAL A 558 -4.41 17.40 10.23
C VAL A 558 -5.43 18.49 9.89
N GLY A 559 -6.68 18.36 10.39
CA GLY A 559 -7.70 19.38 10.16
C GLY A 559 -7.38 20.73 10.81
N ALA A 560 -6.83 20.73 12.02
CA ALA A 560 -6.38 21.92 12.72
C ALA A 560 -5.19 22.58 11.97
N MET A 561 -4.22 21.79 11.54
CA MET A 561 -3.07 22.24 10.74
C MET A 561 -3.52 22.90 9.42
N LEU A 562 -4.36 22.24 8.65
CA LEU A 562 -4.88 22.77 7.38
C LEU A 562 -5.67 24.08 7.60
N LYS A 563 -6.52 24.12 8.63
CA LYS A 563 -7.33 25.29 8.93
C LYS A 563 -6.48 26.50 9.34
N LEU A 564 -5.45 26.30 10.17
CA LEU A 564 -4.58 27.39 10.63
C LEU A 564 -3.64 27.89 9.55
N ARG A 565 -3.09 26.99 8.74
CA ARG A 565 -2.14 27.37 7.70
C ARG A 565 -2.81 27.99 6.49
N TYR A 566 -3.97 27.47 6.08
CA TYR A 566 -4.67 27.96 4.88
C TYR A 566 -5.86 28.87 5.19
N GLY A 567 -6.54 28.68 6.32
CA GLY A 567 -7.69 29.49 6.65
C GLY A 567 -8.73 29.56 5.51
N PRO A 568 -9.07 30.78 5.04
CA PRO A 568 -9.98 30.96 3.90
C PRO A 568 -9.38 30.50 2.55
N LEU A 569 -8.06 30.35 2.44
CA LEU A 569 -7.38 29.94 1.21
C LEU A 569 -7.38 28.41 1.00
N LEU A 570 -8.02 27.63 1.88
CA LEU A 570 -8.09 26.17 1.73
C LEU A 570 -8.74 25.76 0.40
N ASP A 571 -9.80 26.47 -0.01
CA ASP A 571 -10.48 26.17 -1.28
C ASP A 571 -9.57 26.47 -2.49
N GLU A 572 -8.72 27.49 -2.43
CA GLU A 572 -7.72 27.79 -3.47
C GLU A 572 -6.65 26.69 -3.54
N HIS A 573 -6.15 26.23 -2.38
CA HIS A 573 -5.19 25.13 -2.31
C HIS A 573 -5.78 23.82 -2.89
N VAL A 574 -7.02 23.49 -2.54
CA VAL A 574 -7.69 22.29 -3.07
C VAL A 574 -8.04 22.45 -4.56
N ALA A 575 -8.36 23.66 -5.03
CA ALA A 575 -8.58 23.92 -6.46
C ALA A 575 -7.29 23.65 -7.26
N GLU A 576 -6.15 24.06 -6.75
CA GLU A 576 -4.85 23.80 -7.38
C GLU A 576 -4.51 22.30 -7.34
N LEU A 577 -4.80 21.60 -6.25
CA LEU A 577 -4.69 20.16 -6.17
C LEU A 577 -5.54 19.47 -7.27
N LEU A 578 -6.82 19.86 -7.40
CA LEU A 578 -7.72 19.31 -8.42
C LEU A 578 -7.21 19.57 -9.85
N ARG A 579 -6.59 20.72 -10.09
CA ARG A 579 -5.99 21.06 -11.39
C ARG A 579 -4.78 20.15 -11.69
N ARG A 580 -3.87 19.95 -10.73
CA ARG A 580 -2.70 19.09 -10.90
C ARG A 580 -3.09 17.64 -11.17
N ILE A 581 -4.02 17.07 -10.39
CA ILE A 581 -4.44 15.68 -10.60
C ILE A 581 -5.19 15.49 -11.92
N GLU A 582 -5.80 16.53 -12.51
CA GLU A 582 -6.46 16.44 -13.81
C GLU A 582 -5.47 16.31 -14.98
N GLU A 583 -4.22 16.76 -14.81
CA GLU A 583 -3.15 16.65 -15.81
C GLU A 583 -2.62 15.22 -15.99
N HIS A 584 -2.95 14.33 -15.07
CA HIS A 584 -2.54 12.92 -15.12
C HIS A 584 -3.38 12.08 -16.10
N PRO A 585 -2.83 10.96 -16.62
CA PRO A 585 -3.56 10.07 -17.51
C PRO A 585 -4.86 9.55 -16.91
N LYS A 586 -5.84 9.27 -17.77
CA LYS A 586 -7.11 8.64 -17.35
C LYS A 586 -6.87 7.22 -16.85
N VAL A 587 -7.67 6.82 -15.86
CA VAL A 587 -7.73 5.46 -15.33
C VAL A 587 -9.08 4.86 -15.78
N GLY A 588 -9.02 3.84 -16.62
CA GLY A 588 -10.22 3.29 -17.22
C GLY A 588 -11.02 4.35 -18.01
N ASN A 589 -12.27 4.57 -17.60
CA ASN A 589 -13.18 5.51 -18.27
C ASN A 589 -13.32 6.89 -17.58
N ALA A 590 -12.44 7.21 -16.61
CA ALA A 590 -12.51 8.44 -15.84
C ALA A 590 -11.16 9.15 -15.73
N THR A 591 -11.17 10.47 -15.51
CA THR A 591 -9.98 11.23 -15.15
C THR A 591 -9.60 10.95 -13.69
N LEU A 592 -8.36 11.24 -13.31
CA LEU A 592 -7.92 11.09 -11.93
C LEU A 592 -8.67 12.06 -10.99
N ARG A 593 -9.08 13.22 -11.48
CA ARG A 593 -9.97 14.16 -10.79
C ARG A 593 -11.36 13.57 -10.54
N GLU A 594 -12.01 12.98 -11.56
CA GLU A 594 -13.30 12.28 -11.38
C GLU A 594 -13.15 11.13 -10.36
N THR A 595 -12.05 10.38 -10.40
CA THR A 595 -11.75 9.30 -9.46
C THR A 595 -11.60 9.82 -8.03
N PHE A 596 -10.87 10.91 -7.83
CA PHE A 596 -10.76 11.57 -6.54
C PHE A 596 -12.10 12.05 -6.00
N LEU A 597 -12.95 12.64 -6.87
CA LEU A 597 -14.29 13.09 -6.49
C LEU A 597 -15.21 11.92 -6.09
N MET A 598 -15.08 10.72 -6.70
CA MET A 598 -15.80 9.52 -6.25
C MET A 598 -15.47 9.17 -4.80
N ILE A 599 -14.19 9.21 -4.43
CA ILE A 599 -13.73 8.93 -3.07
C ILE A 599 -14.18 10.06 -2.12
N ALA A 600 -14.08 11.31 -2.55
CA ALA A 600 -14.46 12.49 -1.76
C ALA A 600 -15.96 12.52 -1.42
N VAL A 601 -16.84 12.17 -2.38
CA VAL A 601 -18.29 12.09 -2.15
C VAL A 601 -18.61 11.11 -1.02
N LEU A 602 -17.99 9.94 -1.03
CA LEU A 602 -18.26 8.91 -0.03
C LEU A 602 -17.68 9.28 1.32
N HIS A 603 -16.47 9.86 1.33
CA HIS A 603 -15.81 10.34 2.54
C HIS A 603 -16.59 11.50 3.22
N SER A 604 -17.10 12.45 2.45
CA SER A 604 -17.90 13.56 2.94
C SER A 604 -19.30 13.13 3.41
N ALA A 605 -19.84 12.02 2.90
CA ALA A 605 -21.18 11.51 3.21
C ALA A 605 -21.20 10.80 4.57
N TYR A 606 -21.19 11.57 5.67
CA TYR A 606 -21.18 11.05 7.04
C TYR A 606 -22.41 10.21 7.38
N ASN A 607 -22.20 9.01 7.94
CA ASN A 607 -23.29 8.16 8.43
C ASN A 607 -23.64 8.52 9.88
N VAL A 608 -24.68 9.32 10.07
CA VAL A 608 -25.12 9.79 11.38
C VAL A 608 -25.49 8.64 12.33
N LYS A 609 -26.08 7.55 11.83
CA LYS A 609 -26.50 6.41 12.66
C LYS A 609 -25.29 5.59 13.15
N LYS A 610 -24.32 5.36 12.27
CA LYS A 610 -23.11 4.60 12.59
C LYS A 610 -21.98 5.49 13.13
N ARG A 611 -22.15 6.80 13.16
CA ARG A 611 -21.14 7.80 13.57
C ARG A 611 -19.79 7.60 12.92
N ARG A 612 -19.77 7.18 11.65
CA ARG A 612 -18.54 6.89 10.91
C ARG A 612 -18.58 7.46 9.49
N ILE A 613 -17.39 7.79 9.01
CA ILE A 613 -17.10 8.06 7.60
C ILE A 613 -16.96 6.69 6.91
N GLN A 614 -17.40 6.61 5.65
CA GLN A 614 -17.32 5.37 4.88
C GLN A 614 -16.10 5.41 3.94
N PRO A 615 -15.24 4.38 3.95
CA PRO A 615 -14.18 4.25 2.97
C PRO A 615 -14.74 3.92 1.59
N MET A 616 -13.94 4.19 0.57
CA MET A 616 -14.15 3.70 -0.79
C MET A 616 -13.53 2.32 -0.93
N SER A 617 -14.31 1.31 -1.22
CA SER A 617 -13.82 -0.03 -1.56
C SER A 617 -13.13 -0.01 -2.94
N VAL A 618 -11.94 -0.58 -3.05
CA VAL A 618 -11.21 -0.73 -4.32
C VAL A 618 -12.05 -1.50 -5.34
N ARG A 619 -12.84 -2.50 -4.91
CA ARG A 619 -13.74 -3.27 -5.77
C ARG A 619 -14.82 -2.40 -6.42
N ILE A 620 -15.46 -1.50 -5.63
CA ILE A 620 -16.50 -0.59 -6.15
C ILE A 620 -15.87 0.44 -7.09
N LEU A 621 -14.72 0.96 -6.73
CA LEU A 621 -14.01 1.94 -7.56
C LEU A 621 -13.56 1.33 -8.89
N ALA A 622 -13.01 0.11 -8.87
CA ALA A 622 -12.59 -0.62 -10.08
C ALA A 622 -13.77 -0.84 -11.05
N GLU A 623 -14.94 -1.22 -10.54
CA GLU A 623 -16.16 -1.36 -11.34
C GLU A 623 -16.63 0.00 -11.90
N ALA A 624 -16.62 1.05 -11.08
CA ALA A 624 -17.03 2.40 -11.52
C ALA A 624 -16.12 2.96 -12.62
N LEU A 625 -14.83 2.66 -12.57
CA LEU A 625 -13.82 3.07 -13.54
C LEU A 625 -13.70 2.11 -14.73
N GLN A 626 -14.32 0.94 -14.68
CA GLN A 626 -14.14 -0.17 -15.63
C GLN A 626 -12.64 -0.51 -15.78
N ALA A 627 -11.93 -0.57 -14.67
CA ALA A 627 -10.50 -0.82 -14.57
C ALA A 627 -10.22 -2.09 -13.74
N LYS A 628 -9.03 -2.68 -13.90
CA LYS A 628 -8.61 -3.80 -13.05
C LYS A 628 -8.18 -3.28 -11.67
N PRO A 629 -8.39 -4.02 -10.56
CA PRO A 629 -7.94 -3.62 -9.23
C PRO A 629 -6.45 -3.22 -9.18
N ALA A 630 -5.57 -3.96 -9.82
CA ALA A 630 -4.15 -3.62 -9.93
C ALA A 630 -3.86 -2.26 -10.59
N ALA A 631 -4.73 -1.79 -11.50
CA ALA A 631 -4.60 -0.46 -12.08
C ALA A 631 -4.98 0.65 -11.08
N ILE A 632 -5.89 0.36 -10.14
CA ILE A 632 -6.22 1.29 -9.05
C ILE A 632 -4.99 1.48 -8.16
N GLU A 633 -4.37 0.39 -7.72
CA GLU A 633 -3.14 0.43 -6.92
C GLU A 633 -2.02 1.24 -7.58
N MET A 634 -1.70 0.93 -8.84
CA MET A 634 -0.57 1.52 -9.55
C MET A 634 -0.79 2.96 -10.01
N GLN A 635 -2.00 3.33 -10.42
CA GLN A 635 -2.28 4.60 -11.11
C GLN A 635 -3.07 5.59 -10.26
N VAL A 636 -3.94 5.11 -9.38
CA VAL A 636 -4.75 5.97 -8.51
C VAL A 636 -4.05 6.19 -7.18
N GLU A 637 -3.73 5.10 -6.48
CA GLU A 637 -3.17 5.18 -5.12
C GLU A 637 -1.82 5.87 -5.10
N ASP A 638 -0.88 5.42 -5.93
CA ASP A 638 0.47 6.00 -5.96
C ASP A 638 0.48 7.47 -6.36
N THR A 639 -0.36 7.85 -7.34
CA THR A 639 -0.39 9.24 -7.81
C THR A 639 -1.08 10.14 -6.79
N LEU A 640 -2.27 9.77 -6.32
CA LEU A 640 -3.01 10.60 -5.36
C LEU A 640 -2.36 10.63 -3.97
N ARG A 641 -1.57 9.63 -3.60
CA ARG A 641 -0.76 9.63 -2.40
C ARG A 641 0.39 10.65 -2.47
N LYS A 642 1.08 10.73 -3.62
CA LYS A 642 2.13 11.72 -3.88
C LYS A 642 1.59 13.15 -3.83
N GLU A 643 0.37 13.34 -4.31
CA GLU A 643 -0.33 14.64 -4.27
C GLU A 643 -0.93 14.96 -2.88
N ALA A 644 -0.63 14.20 -1.84
CA ALA A 644 -1.20 14.34 -0.49
C ALA A 644 -2.74 14.30 -0.45
N ALA A 645 -3.38 13.69 -1.45
CA ALA A 645 -4.82 13.66 -1.60
C ALA A 645 -5.46 12.44 -0.94
N LEU A 646 -4.78 11.29 -0.95
CA LEU A 646 -5.30 10.02 -0.42
C LEU A 646 -4.53 9.48 0.78
N SER A 647 -5.26 8.71 1.55
CA SER A 647 -4.76 7.77 2.53
C SER A 647 -5.47 6.43 2.30
N GLU A 648 -4.79 5.33 2.53
CA GLU A 648 -5.30 3.98 2.32
C GLU A 648 -5.21 3.15 3.60
N HIS A 649 -6.15 2.20 3.76
CA HIS A 649 -6.13 1.19 4.82
C HIS A 649 -6.70 -0.11 4.25
N GLY A 650 -5.85 -1.12 4.10
CA GLY A 650 -6.23 -2.38 3.47
C GLY A 650 -6.76 -2.17 2.04
N GLU A 651 -7.92 -2.75 1.72
CA GLU A 651 -8.61 -2.59 0.42
C GLU A 651 -9.50 -1.34 0.35
N SER A 652 -9.27 -0.35 1.21
CA SER A 652 -10.12 0.83 1.35
C SER A 652 -9.33 2.12 1.14
N LEU A 653 -9.92 3.04 0.37
CA LEU A 653 -9.36 4.35 0.04
C LEU A 653 -10.12 5.47 0.77
N TRP A 654 -9.36 6.45 1.24
CA TRP A 654 -9.86 7.60 1.97
C TRP A 654 -9.27 8.89 1.40
N VAL A 655 -10.05 9.96 1.34
CA VAL A 655 -9.42 11.29 1.20
C VAL A 655 -8.64 11.58 2.47
N ARG A 656 -7.50 12.22 2.34
CA ARG A 656 -6.57 12.50 3.44
C ARG A 656 -7.22 13.13 4.67
N HIS A 657 -8.16 14.05 4.42
CA HIS A 657 -8.99 14.66 5.46
C HIS A 657 -10.34 15.07 4.91
N VAL A 658 -11.40 15.03 5.75
CA VAL A 658 -12.76 15.41 5.35
C VAL A 658 -12.85 16.87 4.87
N SER A 659 -12.04 17.78 5.42
CA SER A 659 -12.02 19.18 4.95
C SER A 659 -11.54 19.32 3.51
N ILE A 660 -10.61 18.45 3.06
CA ILE A 660 -10.16 18.40 1.66
C ILE A 660 -11.31 17.87 0.79
N ALA A 661 -11.99 16.80 1.22
CA ALA A 661 -13.15 16.26 0.52
C ALA A 661 -14.28 17.30 0.40
N ASP A 662 -14.63 17.96 1.51
CA ASP A 662 -15.68 19.00 1.53
C ASP A 662 -15.31 20.21 0.65
N ALA A 663 -14.05 20.65 0.65
CA ALA A 663 -13.57 21.72 -0.23
C ALA A 663 -13.64 21.31 -1.71
N ALA A 664 -13.17 20.11 -2.06
CA ALA A 664 -13.23 19.60 -3.42
C ALA A 664 -14.67 19.54 -3.96
N LEU A 665 -15.61 19.08 -3.13
CA LEU A 665 -17.02 19.03 -3.50
C LEU A 665 -17.65 20.43 -3.62
N ARG A 666 -17.27 21.39 -2.75
CA ARG A 666 -17.73 22.80 -2.91
C ARG A 666 -17.25 23.40 -4.21
N ILE A 667 -15.98 23.23 -4.53
CA ILE A 667 -15.36 23.72 -5.76
C ILE A 667 -16.04 23.10 -6.99
N SER A 668 -16.21 21.78 -7.00
CA SER A 668 -16.84 21.06 -8.12
C SER A 668 -18.31 21.46 -8.29
N ARG A 669 -19.07 21.69 -7.20
CA ARG A 669 -20.44 22.22 -7.27
C ARG A 669 -20.50 23.61 -7.88
N ALA A 670 -19.53 24.45 -7.57
CA ALA A 670 -19.48 25.82 -8.08
C ALA A 670 -19.05 25.89 -9.54
N GLN A 671 -18.07 25.09 -9.93
CA GLN A 671 -17.43 25.16 -11.24
C GLN A 671 -18.04 24.19 -12.27
N CYS A 672 -18.31 22.95 -11.87
CA CYS A 672 -18.71 21.86 -12.76
C CYS A 672 -19.77 20.94 -12.11
N PRO A 673 -20.97 21.41 -11.78
CA PRO A 673 -21.98 20.60 -11.08
C PRO A 673 -22.38 19.33 -11.86
N GLY A 674 -22.34 19.35 -13.19
CA GLY A 674 -22.63 18.19 -14.05
C GLY A 674 -21.59 17.07 -13.90
N GLU A 675 -20.31 17.40 -13.68
CA GLU A 675 -19.25 16.43 -13.41
C GLU A 675 -19.55 15.64 -12.13
N LEU A 676 -19.88 16.33 -11.05
CA LEU A 676 -20.19 15.69 -9.77
C LEU A 676 -21.41 14.76 -9.85
N ILE A 677 -22.46 15.19 -10.55
CA ILE A 677 -23.63 14.34 -10.82
C ILE A 677 -23.24 13.09 -11.62
N SER A 678 -22.40 13.23 -12.64
CA SER A 678 -21.89 12.10 -13.43
C SER A 678 -21.11 11.12 -12.59
N VAL A 679 -20.20 11.61 -11.74
CA VAL A 679 -19.40 10.84 -10.79
C VAL A 679 -20.30 10.04 -9.83
N ILE A 680 -21.30 10.69 -9.22
CA ILE A 680 -22.25 10.03 -8.32
C ILE A 680 -23.03 8.92 -9.05
N ARG A 681 -23.48 9.17 -10.26
CA ARG A 681 -24.21 8.17 -11.06
C ARG A 681 -23.33 6.96 -11.41
N LYS A 682 -22.06 7.17 -11.81
CA LYS A 682 -21.10 6.09 -12.08
C LYS A 682 -20.90 5.22 -10.84
N LEU A 683 -20.68 5.87 -9.69
CA LEU A 683 -20.41 5.20 -8.42
C LEU A 683 -21.57 4.34 -7.93
N VAL A 684 -22.77 4.90 -7.89
CA VAL A 684 -23.98 4.18 -7.44
C VAL A 684 -24.33 3.03 -8.39
N ARG A 685 -24.18 3.24 -9.71
CA ARG A 685 -24.40 2.17 -10.70
C ARG A 685 -23.47 0.99 -10.46
N ALA A 686 -22.18 1.24 -10.24
CA ALA A 686 -21.19 0.20 -9.96
C ALA A 686 -21.57 -0.62 -8.71
N ALA A 687 -21.91 0.05 -7.61
CA ALA A 687 -22.31 -0.64 -6.39
C ALA A 687 -23.56 -1.50 -6.56
N VAL A 688 -24.55 -1.03 -7.33
CA VAL A 688 -25.76 -1.79 -7.62
C VAL A 688 -25.49 -2.98 -8.54
N GLN A 689 -24.59 -2.84 -9.52
CA GLN A 689 -24.18 -3.93 -10.42
C GLN A 689 -23.42 -5.05 -9.70
N LEU A 690 -22.58 -4.69 -8.74
CA LEU A 690 -21.86 -5.63 -7.88
C LEU A 690 -22.77 -6.30 -6.83
N SER A 691 -23.97 -5.77 -6.63
CA SER A 691 -24.89 -6.28 -5.61
C SER A 691 -25.52 -7.61 -6.05
N PRO A 692 -25.63 -8.62 -5.16
CA PRO A 692 -26.28 -9.88 -5.49
C PRO A 692 -27.75 -9.64 -5.83
N ALA A 693 -28.30 -10.44 -6.74
CA ALA A 693 -29.71 -10.37 -7.16
C ALA A 693 -30.68 -10.58 -5.99
N ALA A 694 -30.32 -11.43 -5.02
CA ALA A 694 -31.05 -11.71 -3.79
C ALA A 694 -30.10 -11.81 -2.60
N GLY A 695 -30.55 -11.37 -1.42
CA GLY A 695 -29.76 -11.41 -0.18
C GLY A 695 -29.41 -10.03 0.36
N ALA A 696 -28.75 -10.03 1.52
CA ALA A 696 -28.25 -8.82 2.16
C ALA A 696 -27.05 -8.26 1.40
N LEU A 697 -26.97 -6.94 1.32
CA LEU A 697 -25.80 -6.24 0.77
C LEU A 697 -24.70 -6.18 1.85
N ASP A 698 -23.47 -6.35 1.42
CA ASP A 698 -22.30 -6.00 2.24
C ASP A 698 -22.38 -4.52 2.65
N ASP A 699 -21.80 -4.16 3.77
CA ASP A 699 -21.88 -2.80 4.34
C ASP A 699 -21.35 -1.71 3.37
N ASP A 700 -20.32 -2.01 2.61
CA ASP A 700 -19.73 -1.12 1.60
C ASP A 700 -20.68 -0.91 0.42
N LEU A 701 -21.22 -1.98 -0.17
CA LEU A 701 -22.18 -1.93 -1.25
C LEU A 701 -23.48 -1.22 -0.82
N TYR A 702 -24.00 -1.55 0.36
CA TYR A 702 -25.16 -0.87 0.93
C TYR A 702 -24.92 0.64 1.06
N SER A 703 -23.74 0.99 1.54
CA SER A 703 -23.36 2.39 1.77
C SER A 703 -23.36 3.23 0.51
N VAL A 704 -22.95 2.65 -0.61
CA VAL A 704 -22.90 3.35 -1.90
C VAL A 704 -24.24 3.25 -2.63
N ALA A 705 -24.89 2.09 -2.66
CA ALA A 705 -26.18 1.91 -3.32
C ALA A 705 -27.28 2.82 -2.73
N TYR A 706 -27.22 3.11 -1.43
CA TYR A 706 -28.15 4.03 -0.73
C TYR A 706 -27.51 5.38 -0.37
N LEU A 707 -26.54 5.83 -1.14
CA LEU A 707 -25.81 7.08 -0.93
C LEU A 707 -26.73 8.30 -0.85
N SER A 708 -27.82 8.33 -1.61
CA SER A 708 -28.83 9.39 -1.62
C SER A 708 -29.35 9.79 -0.23
N SER A 709 -29.43 8.82 0.68
CA SER A 709 -29.89 9.07 2.06
C SER A 709 -28.93 9.92 2.90
N ARG A 710 -27.71 10.08 2.44
CA ARG A 710 -26.60 10.76 3.13
C ARG A 710 -26.15 12.05 2.46
N LEU A 711 -26.56 12.27 1.21
CA LEU A 711 -26.27 13.50 0.49
C LEU A 711 -27.17 14.64 0.99
N SER A 712 -26.57 15.79 1.25
CA SER A 712 -27.28 16.98 1.70
C SER A 712 -27.84 17.81 0.53
N ASN A 713 -27.26 17.67 -0.65
CA ASN A 713 -27.75 18.34 -1.87
C ASN A 713 -28.86 17.51 -2.52
N GLY A 714 -30.02 18.13 -2.75
CA GLY A 714 -31.20 17.46 -3.27
C GLY A 714 -31.03 16.89 -4.67
N GLU A 715 -30.37 17.61 -5.57
CA GLU A 715 -30.14 17.16 -6.95
C GLU A 715 -29.14 16.00 -7.01
N GLU A 716 -28.12 16.04 -6.19
CA GLU A 716 -27.17 14.93 -6.05
C GLU A 716 -27.85 13.67 -5.48
N ALA A 717 -28.75 13.83 -4.51
CA ALA A 717 -29.51 12.74 -3.92
C ALA A 717 -30.48 12.12 -4.93
N VAL A 718 -31.15 12.95 -5.74
CA VAL A 718 -32.04 12.50 -6.85
C VAL A 718 -31.20 11.74 -7.87
N ALA A 719 -30.08 12.30 -8.34
CA ALA A 719 -29.21 11.64 -9.33
C ALA A 719 -28.67 10.28 -8.85
N ALA A 720 -28.29 10.16 -7.56
CA ALA A 720 -27.90 8.90 -6.95
C ALA A 720 -29.03 7.86 -6.98
N SER A 721 -30.23 8.26 -6.59
CA SER A 721 -31.38 7.36 -6.58
C SER A 721 -31.85 6.97 -7.99
N GLU A 722 -31.83 7.89 -8.94
CA GLU A 722 -32.12 7.61 -10.36
C GLU A 722 -31.13 6.55 -10.91
N ALA A 723 -29.85 6.68 -10.60
CA ALA A 723 -28.82 5.71 -11.02
C ALA A 723 -29.08 4.32 -10.43
N ALA A 724 -29.49 4.24 -9.16
CA ALA A 724 -29.83 2.97 -8.52
C ALA A 724 -31.07 2.32 -9.17
N VAL A 725 -32.12 3.10 -9.43
CA VAL A 725 -33.34 2.62 -10.11
C VAL A 725 -33.04 2.18 -11.53
N ALA A 726 -32.23 2.93 -12.28
CA ALA A 726 -31.85 2.57 -13.66
C ALA A 726 -31.05 1.27 -13.72
N ALA A 727 -30.19 1.00 -12.72
CA ALA A 727 -29.38 -0.21 -12.65
C ALA A 727 -30.17 -1.44 -12.17
N ALA A 728 -31.19 -1.26 -11.31
CA ALA A 728 -32.03 -2.35 -10.79
C ALA A 728 -33.49 -1.89 -10.60
N PRO A 729 -34.24 -1.71 -11.71
CA PRO A 729 -35.58 -1.14 -11.68
C PRO A 729 -36.63 -2.01 -10.94
N ALA A 730 -36.37 -3.31 -10.82
CA ALA A 730 -37.24 -4.23 -10.09
C ALA A 730 -37.10 -4.12 -8.56
N ARG A 731 -36.04 -3.49 -8.03
CA ARG A 731 -35.85 -3.32 -6.58
C ARG A 731 -36.68 -2.16 -6.03
N LEU A 732 -37.71 -2.51 -5.29
CA LEU A 732 -38.67 -1.54 -4.72
C LEU A 732 -38.01 -0.57 -3.73
N SER A 733 -37.01 -1.00 -3.00
CA SER A 733 -36.24 -0.18 -2.04
C SER A 733 -35.51 0.98 -2.73
N TYR A 734 -35.08 0.83 -3.98
CA TYR A 734 -34.45 1.92 -4.75
C TYR A 734 -35.52 2.91 -5.24
N GLN A 735 -36.72 2.43 -5.63
CA GLN A 735 -37.84 3.28 -5.95
C GLN A 735 -38.27 4.12 -4.73
N THR A 736 -38.29 3.49 -3.55
CA THR A 736 -38.57 4.20 -2.29
C THR A 736 -37.52 5.28 -2.02
N SER A 737 -36.24 4.98 -2.25
CA SER A 737 -35.15 5.95 -2.10
C SER A 737 -35.27 7.11 -3.06
N LEU A 738 -35.69 6.86 -4.32
CA LEU A 738 -35.92 7.91 -5.32
C LEU A 738 -37.08 8.80 -4.92
N MET A 739 -38.20 8.23 -4.47
CA MET A 739 -39.34 9.03 -3.97
C MET A 739 -38.89 9.93 -2.80
N SER A 740 -38.10 9.36 -1.86
CA SER A 740 -37.62 10.13 -0.72
C SER A 740 -36.70 11.27 -1.13
N ALA A 741 -35.83 11.04 -2.10
CA ALA A 741 -34.92 12.06 -2.65
C ALA A 741 -35.71 13.16 -3.37
N LEU A 742 -36.66 12.79 -4.25
CA LEU A 742 -37.55 13.74 -4.98
C LEU A 742 -38.37 14.55 -3.99
N ARG A 743 -38.94 13.93 -2.96
CA ARG A 743 -39.70 14.62 -1.92
C ARG A 743 -38.85 15.64 -1.17
N LYS A 744 -37.64 15.29 -0.78
CA LYS A 744 -36.72 16.21 -0.12
C LYS A 744 -36.25 17.36 -1.03
N ALA A 745 -36.16 17.11 -2.32
CA ALA A 745 -35.91 18.11 -3.36
C ALA A 745 -37.16 18.93 -3.76
N THR A 746 -38.32 18.74 -3.06
CA THR A 746 -39.60 19.40 -3.35
C THR A 746 -40.19 19.11 -4.73
N ARG A 747 -39.76 18.00 -5.37
CA ARG A 747 -40.23 17.55 -6.70
C ARG A 747 -41.39 16.54 -6.55
N LEU A 748 -42.45 16.93 -5.83
CA LEU A 748 -43.56 16.05 -5.45
C LEU A 748 -44.29 15.41 -6.64
N PRO A 749 -44.58 16.12 -7.77
CA PRO A 749 -45.22 15.49 -8.94
C PRO A 749 -44.40 14.34 -9.53
N GLU A 750 -43.09 14.42 -9.48
CA GLU A 750 -42.20 13.37 -9.98
C GLU A 750 -42.15 12.20 -9.02
N ALA A 751 -42.18 12.46 -7.70
CA ALA A 751 -42.28 11.42 -6.69
C ALA A 751 -43.56 10.60 -6.85
N HIS A 752 -44.71 11.24 -7.12
CA HIS A 752 -45.96 10.55 -7.42
C HIS A 752 -45.89 9.69 -8.69
N ARG A 753 -45.32 10.22 -9.78
CA ARG A 753 -45.12 9.44 -11.02
C ARG A 753 -44.24 8.22 -10.79
N THR A 754 -43.16 8.37 -10.02
CA THR A 754 -42.29 7.26 -9.64
C THR A 754 -43.06 6.17 -8.88
N ALA A 755 -43.89 6.58 -7.93
CA ALA A 755 -44.73 5.67 -7.16
C ALA A 755 -45.72 4.91 -8.04
N GLU A 756 -46.45 5.62 -8.92
CA GLU A 756 -47.46 5.05 -9.84
C GLU A 756 -46.83 4.05 -10.84
N GLN A 757 -45.61 4.31 -11.29
CA GLN A 757 -44.86 3.38 -12.15
C GLN A 757 -44.44 2.12 -11.39
N ALA A 758 -43.92 2.27 -10.18
CA ALA A 758 -43.46 1.17 -9.37
C ALA A 758 -44.55 0.20 -8.93
N VAL A 759 -45.77 0.75 -8.65
CA VAL A 759 -46.93 -0.06 -8.23
C VAL A 759 -47.36 -1.07 -9.30
N LYS A 760 -47.16 -0.78 -10.59
CA LYS A 760 -47.55 -1.71 -11.68
C LYS A 760 -46.83 -3.06 -11.60
N GLY A 761 -45.62 -3.11 -11.03
CA GLY A 761 -44.84 -4.35 -10.83
C GLY A 761 -44.90 -4.92 -9.40
N MET A 762 -45.61 -4.24 -8.49
CA MET A 762 -45.53 -4.58 -7.05
C MET A 762 -46.34 -5.81 -6.66
N ALA A 763 -47.40 -6.16 -7.43
CA ALA A 763 -48.28 -7.30 -7.13
C ALA A 763 -47.48 -8.64 -7.06
N ASP A 764 -46.46 -8.79 -7.91
CA ASP A 764 -45.66 -9.98 -8.04
C ASP A 764 -44.47 -10.07 -7.04
N MET A 765 -44.24 -9.04 -6.23
CA MET A 765 -43.13 -9.00 -5.27
C MET A 765 -43.51 -9.68 -3.96
N SER A 766 -42.65 -10.58 -3.48
CA SER A 766 -42.89 -11.37 -2.25
C SER A 766 -42.44 -10.69 -0.96
N ASP A 767 -41.72 -9.56 -1.00
CA ASP A 767 -41.11 -8.93 0.18
C ASP A 767 -42.05 -7.91 0.85
N PRO A 768 -42.70 -8.24 1.99
CA PRO A 768 -43.62 -7.36 2.71
C PRO A 768 -42.93 -6.11 3.28
N GLU A 769 -41.65 -6.20 3.67
CA GLU A 769 -40.93 -5.11 4.28
C GLU A 769 -40.65 -3.97 3.29
N SER A 770 -40.21 -4.33 2.09
CA SER A 770 -40.03 -3.35 1.01
C SER A 770 -41.36 -2.69 0.59
N LYS A 771 -42.46 -3.48 0.54
CA LYS A 771 -43.83 -2.94 0.25
C LYS A 771 -44.25 -1.97 1.35
N TRP A 772 -44.06 -2.32 2.61
CA TRP A 772 -44.36 -1.46 3.75
C TRP A 772 -43.61 -0.13 3.65
N GLY A 773 -42.28 -0.16 3.47
CA GLY A 773 -41.46 1.06 3.37
C GLY A 773 -41.85 1.96 2.20
N PHE A 774 -42.20 1.36 1.05
CA PHE A 774 -42.61 2.07 -0.14
C PHE A 774 -43.97 2.79 0.07
N LEU A 775 -44.98 2.12 0.65
CA LEU A 775 -46.30 2.72 0.92
C LEU A 775 -46.20 3.84 1.94
N LEU A 776 -45.41 3.67 2.94
CA LEU A 776 -45.19 4.68 3.99
C LEU A 776 -44.54 5.95 3.42
N GLU A 777 -43.54 5.80 2.54
CA GLU A 777 -42.90 6.94 1.89
C GLU A 777 -43.88 7.65 0.91
N TRP A 778 -44.64 6.86 0.13
CA TRP A 778 -45.65 7.45 -0.75
C TRP A 778 -46.75 8.18 0.03
N GLY A 779 -47.23 7.63 1.18
CA GLY A 779 -48.12 8.32 2.10
C GLY A 779 -47.51 9.65 2.58
N THR A 780 -46.23 9.67 2.90
CA THR A 780 -45.51 10.89 3.28
C THR A 780 -45.46 11.92 2.15
N VAL A 781 -45.24 11.49 0.90
CA VAL A 781 -45.30 12.37 -0.30
C VAL A 781 -46.70 12.97 -0.45
N ALA A 782 -47.76 12.13 -0.37
CA ALA A 782 -49.14 12.58 -0.45
C ALA A 782 -49.53 13.58 0.65
N GLY A 783 -49.00 13.36 1.84
CA GLY A 783 -49.20 14.25 3.00
C GLY A 783 -48.57 15.63 2.82
N GLN A 784 -47.38 15.69 2.20
CA GLN A 784 -46.69 16.95 1.86
C GLN A 784 -47.43 17.68 0.68
N ASP A 785 -47.96 16.91 -0.27
CA ASP A 785 -48.75 17.45 -1.39
C ASP A 785 -50.18 17.78 -1.02
N ARG A 786 -50.50 17.83 0.28
CA ARG A 786 -51.79 18.19 0.85
C ARG A 786 -52.95 17.26 0.46
N HIS A 787 -52.68 15.97 0.24
CA HIS A 787 -53.69 14.93 -0.02
C HIS A 787 -53.88 14.01 1.21
N PRO A 788 -54.56 14.47 2.29
CA PRO A 788 -54.68 13.71 3.54
C PRO A 788 -55.42 12.37 3.37
N ALA A 789 -56.38 12.28 2.46
CA ALA A 789 -57.09 11.03 2.18
C ALA A 789 -56.16 9.93 1.63
N SER A 790 -55.36 10.27 0.63
CA SER A 790 -54.34 9.35 0.06
C SER A 790 -53.28 9.00 1.07
N ASN A 791 -52.83 9.98 1.87
CA ASN A 791 -51.83 9.73 2.94
C ASN A 791 -52.39 8.74 3.98
N ALA A 792 -53.58 8.99 4.54
CA ALA A 792 -54.19 8.11 5.54
C ALA A 792 -54.45 6.70 5.00
N LEU A 793 -54.86 6.58 3.72
CA LEU A 793 -55.07 5.28 3.07
C LEU A 793 -53.77 4.50 2.91
N LEU A 794 -52.73 5.14 2.37
CA LEU A 794 -51.44 4.50 2.16
C LEU A 794 -50.77 4.05 3.48
N ASP A 795 -50.83 4.90 4.52
CA ASP A 795 -50.30 4.56 5.83
C ASP A 795 -51.10 3.43 6.49
N GLY A 796 -52.44 3.44 6.27
CA GLY A 796 -53.35 2.38 6.72
C GLY A 796 -53.03 1.04 6.06
N VAL A 797 -52.78 1.01 4.75
CA VAL A 797 -52.36 -0.21 4.04
C VAL A 797 -50.95 -0.63 4.51
N ALA A 798 -50.02 0.29 4.72
CA ALA A 798 -48.71 -0.02 5.27
C ALA A 798 -48.84 -0.64 6.69
N LEU A 799 -49.72 -0.15 7.53
CA LEU A 799 -50.00 -0.71 8.83
C LEU A 799 -50.40 -2.20 8.75
N THR A 800 -51.16 -2.59 7.73
CA THR A 800 -51.59 -3.97 7.53
C THR A 800 -50.45 -4.91 7.15
N LEU A 801 -49.36 -4.37 6.58
CA LEU A 801 -48.14 -5.12 6.19
C LEU A 801 -47.09 -5.10 7.28
N SER A 802 -47.31 -4.42 8.40
CA SER A 802 -46.37 -4.30 9.50
C SER A 802 -46.20 -5.62 10.22
N VAL A 803 -44.96 -6.07 10.35
CA VAL A 803 -44.57 -7.32 11.05
C VAL A 803 -43.92 -7.00 12.39
N HIS A 804 -43.21 -5.90 12.46
CA HIS A 804 -42.41 -5.52 13.62
C HIS A 804 -42.99 -4.29 14.32
N GLU A 805 -42.82 -4.20 15.64
CA GLU A 805 -43.37 -3.10 16.48
C GLU A 805 -42.95 -1.70 15.99
N HIS A 806 -41.68 -1.53 15.56
CA HIS A 806 -41.20 -0.26 15.04
C HIS A 806 -41.90 0.16 13.72
N GLN A 807 -42.34 -0.80 12.90
CA GLN A 807 -43.11 -0.56 11.69
C GLN A 807 -44.52 -0.12 12.05
N ILE A 808 -45.15 -0.78 13.03
CA ILE A 808 -46.47 -0.42 13.54
C ILE A 808 -46.48 1.02 14.08
N VAL A 809 -45.54 1.35 14.95
CA VAL A 809 -45.39 2.70 15.53
C VAL A 809 -45.17 3.75 14.42
N SER A 810 -44.42 3.43 13.39
CA SER A 810 -44.20 4.37 12.27
C SER A 810 -45.45 4.59 11.44
N ALA A 811 -46.19 3.53 11.08
CA ALA A 811 -47.44 3.65 10.30
C ALA A 811 -48.52 4.36 11.10
N LEU A 812 -48.76 4.01 12.37
CA LEU A 812 -49.71 4.68 13.25
C LEU A 812 -49.34 6.17 13.44
N GLY A 813 -48.09 6.49 13.66
CA GLY A 813 -47.63 7.86 13.86
C GLY A 813 -47.84 8.74 12.59
N ASN A 814 -47.55 8.18 11.42
CA ASN A 814 -47.82 8.90 10.18
C ASN A 814 -49.33 9.07 9.91
N MET A 815 -50.12 8.03 10.16
CA MET A 815 -51.57 8.03 9.94
C MET A 815 -52.34 9.01 10.84
N ALA A 816 -51.86 9.28 12.06
CA ALA A 816 -52.50 10.17 12.99
C ALA A 816 -52.69 11.61 12.48
N VAL A 817 -51.71 12.14 11.77
CA VAL A 817 -51.76 13.51 11.21
C VAL A 817 -52.80 13.68 10.12
N PRO A 818 -52.85 12.85 9.07
CA PRO A 818 -53.90 12.99 8.04
C PRO A 818 -55.31 12.71 8.57
N LEU A 819 -55.48 11.77 9.51
CA LEU A 819 -56.78 11.54 10.16
C LEU A 819 -57.28 12.77 10.90
N THR A 820 -56.40 13.47 11.63
CA THR A 820 -56.74 14.74 12.29
C THR A 820 -57.20 15.77 11.25
N LYS A 821 -56.46 15.95 10.14
CA LYS A 821 -56.83 16.91 9.09
C LYS A 821 -58.15 16.55 8.41
N LEU A 822 -58.40 15.27 8.12
CA LEU A 822 -59.65 14.81 7.53
C LEU A 822 -60.83 15.08 8.46
N HIS A 823 -60.69 14.84 9.74
CA HIS A 823 -61.73 15.19 10.73
C HIS A 823 -61.98 16.70 10.79
N GLU A 824 -60.94 17.52 10.78
CA GLU A 824 -61.05 18.98 10.77
C GLU A 824 -61.71 19.51 9.50
N GLN A 825 -61.49 18.89 8.36
CA GLN A 825 -62.04 19.30 7.07
C GLN A 825 -63.48 18.84 6.84
N THR A 826 -63.84 17.66 7.32
CA THR A 826 -65.11 17.00 7.00
C THR A 826 -66.07 16.92 8.19
N SER A 827 -65.60 17.09 9.44
CA SER A 827 -66.30 16.83 10.67
C SER A 827 -66.88 15.42 10.80
N ASP A 828 -66.35 14.47 9.99
CA ASP A 828 -66.81 13.09 9.95
C ASP A 828 -66.30 12.30 11.16
N PRO A 829 -67.19 11.68 11.95
CA PRO A 829 -66.86 11.00 13.18
C PRO A 829 -66.01 9.73 12.93
N VAL A 830 -66.01 9.16 11.75
CA VAL A 830 -65.21 8.00 11.39
C VAL A 830 -63.72 8.31 11.54
N TYR A 831 -63.26 9.51 11.10
CA TYR A 831 -61.86 9.89 11.17
C TYR A 831 -61.43 10.19 12.63
N LEU A 832 -62.31 10.76 13.44
CA LEU A 832 -62.04 10.94 14.87
C LEU A 832 -61.94 9.58 15.58
N ASN A 833 -62.86 8.65 15.29
CA ASN A 833 -62.84 7.31 15.86
C ASN A 833 -61.59 6.54 15.44
N ALA A 834 -61.15 6.66 14.17
CA ALA A 834 -59.90 6.08 13.69
C ALA A 834 -58.69 6.69 14.42
N LEU A 835 -58.64 7.99 14.62
CA LEU A 835 -57.58 8.64 15.39
C LEU A 835 -57.56 8.14 16.83
N ARG A 836 -58.70 7.92 17.48
CA ARG A 836 -58.82 7.29 18.79
C ARG A 836 -58.25 5.89 18.75
N GLY A 837 -58.55 5.08 17.73
CA GLY A 837 -58.02 3.76 17.53
C GLY A 837 -56.50 3.77 17.35
N VAL A 838 -55.96 4.70 16.55
CA VAL A 838 -54.50 4.89 16.42
C VAL A 838 -53.81 5.17 17.74
N VAL A 839 -54.43 6.08 18.55
CA VAL A 839 -53.87 6.42 19.91
C VAL A 839 -53.96 5.21 20.84
N GLY A 840 -55.06 4.45 20.80
CA GLY A 840 -55.24 3.23 21.59
C GLY A 840 -54.20 2.17 21.23
N LEU A 841 -54.03 1.85 19.99
CA LEU A 841 -52.99 0.89 19.49
C LEU A 841 -51.60 1.36 19.82
N MET A 842 -51.29 2.66 19.67
CA MET A 842 -49.98 3.21 20.00
C MET A 842 -49.70 3.12 21.54
N GLY A 843 -50.77 3.19 22.35
CA GLY A 843 -50.70 3.03 23.81
C GLY A 843 -50.26 1.63 24.25
N THR A 844 -50.43 0.61 23.42
CA THR A 844 -49.95 -0.78 23.68
C THR A 844 -48.50 -1.02 23.27
N CYS A 845 -47.90 -0.12 22.49
CA CYS A 845 -46.51 -0.26 22.06
C CYS A 845 -45.52 0.14 23.18
N ARG A 846 -44.31 -0.37 23.06
CA ARG A 846 -43.21 -0.05 23.99
C ARG A 846 -42.98 1.46 24.09
N ARG A 847 -42.93 1.99 25.28
CA ARG A 847 -42.68 3.40 25.53
C ARG A 847 -41.31 3.84 25.09
N THR A 848 -41.29 4.77 24.16
CA THR A 848 -40.09 5.43 23.64
C THR A 848 -40.39 6.94 23.55
N ARG A 849 -39.35 7.77 23.51
CA ARG A 849 -39.50 9.23 23.34
C ARG A 849 -40.40 9.59 22.15
N ARG A 850 -40.37 8.79 21.09
CA ARG A 850 -41.17 8.97 19.87
C ARG A 850 -42.65 8.62 20.13
N VAL A 851 -42.92 7.48 20.76
CA VAL A 851 -44.24 7.03 21.12
C VAL A 851 -44.89 8.04 22.09
N ASP A 852 -44.17 8.46 23.13
CA ASP A 852 -44.67 9.46 24.08
C ASP A 852 -45.00 10.81 23.41
N GLY A 853 -44.18 11.27 22.50
CA GLY A 853 -44.43 12.49 21.72
C GLY A 853 -45.68 12.42 20.87
N TYR A 854 -45.97 11.28 20.22
CA TYR A 854 -47.20 11.07 19.47
C TYR A 854 -48.41 11.00 20.38
N LEU A 855 -48.36 10.21 21.44
CA LEU A 855 -49.44 10.07 22.41
C LEU A 855 -49.81 11.41 23.01
N THR A 856 -48.87 12.18 23.49
CA THR A 856 -49.10 13.48 24.12
C THR A 856 -49.87 14.40 23.17
N ARG A 857 -49.44 14.52 21.93
CA ARG A 857 -50.04 15.42 20.91
C ARG A 857 -51.47 15.02 20.56
N HIS A 858 -51.71 13.75 20.27
CA HIS A 858 -52.99 13.30 19.75
C HIS A 858 -54.01 12.98 20.85
N THR A 859 -53.56 12.56 22.02
CA THR A 859 -54.44 12.42 23.22
C THR A 859 -55.06 13.76 23.58
N THR A 860 -54.28 14.85 23.62
CA THR A 860 -54.81 16.20 23.88
C THR A 860 -55.91 16.58 22.91
N TYR A 861 -55.74 16.31 21.59
CA TYR A 861 -56.74 16.59 20.56
C TYR A 861 -58.02 15.79 20.78
N ILE A 862 -57.93 14.51 21.11
CA ILE A 862 -59.06 13.60 21.36
C ILE A 862 -59.81 13.99 22.63
N THR A 863 -59.07 14.23 23.72
CA THR A 863 -59.65 14.57 25.03
C THR A 863 -60.46 15.91 24.97
N ALA A 864 -59.92 16.89 24.24
CA ALA A 864 -60.60 18.16 24.02
C ALA A 864 -61.98 18.00 23.31
N ARG A 865 -62.24 16.82 22.72
CA ARG A 865 -63.51 16.49 22.05
C ARG A 865 -64.35 15.47 22.84
N GLY A 866 -64.08 15.32 24.10
CA GLY A 866 -64.86 14.46 25.01
C GLY A 866 -64.72 12.97 24.73
N SER A 867 -63.59 12.53 24.16
CA SER A 867 -63.44 11.17 23.67
C SER A 867 -62.29 10.46 24.40
N THR A 868 -62.41 9.15 24.65
CA THR A 868 -61.35 8.29 25.21
C THR A 868 -60.85 7.27 24.11
N PRO A 869 -59.56 6.93 24.09
CA PRO A 869 -59.07 5.92 23.16
C PRO A 869 -59.62 4.52 23.45
N PRO A 870 -60.14 3.78 22.44
CA PRO A 870 -60.49 2.37 22.58
C PRO A 870 -59.22 1.53 22.67
N VAL A 871 -59.30 0.28 23.12
CA VAL A 871 -58.20 -0.65 23.26
C VAL A 871 -58.47 -1.94 22.50
N GLY A 872 -57.43 -2.65 22.14
CA GLY A 872 -57.47 -3.98 21.49
C GLY A 872 -58.23 -3.96 20.16
N GLU A 873 -59.18 -4.88 19.97
CA GLU A 873 -59.91 -5.09 18.73
C GLU A 873 -60.76 -3.90 18.32
N ASP A 874 -61.36 -3.18 19.27
CA ASP A 874 -62.13 -1.98 19.00
C ASP A 874 -61.27 -0.85 18.42
N ALA A 875 -60.06 -0.70 18.89
CA ALA A 875 -59.08 0.25 18.37
C ALA A 875 -58.73 -0.09 16.90
N TRP A 876 -58.50 -1.33 16.61
CA TRP A 876 -58.19 -1.84 15.29
C TRP A 876 -59.39 -1.64 14.31
N ASN A 877 -60.61 -2.03 14.71
CA ASN A 877 -61.82 -1.87 13.90
C ASN A 877 -62.10 -0.42 13.56
N ALA A 878 -61.83 0.51 14.50
CA ALA A 878 -61.98 1.94 14.24
C ALA A 878 -61.00 2.44 13.15
N VAL A 879 -59.76 1.99 13.13
CA VAL A 879 -58.78 2.30 12.12
C VAL A 879 -59.16 1.69 10.79
N GLN A 880 -59.61 0.42 10.80
CA GLN A 880 -60.03 -0.29 9.58
C GLN A 880 -61.22 0.38 8.90
N ALA A 881 -62.20 0.84 9.66
CA ALA A 881 -63.36 1.54 9.16
C ALA A 881 -63.01 2.84 8.37
N ALA A 882 -62.00 3.56 8.81
CA ALA A 882 -61.51 4.71 8.09
C ALA A 882 -60.75 4.30 6.79
N VAL A 883 -59.94 3.26 6.84
CA VAL A 883 -59.24 2.73 5.65
C VAL A 883 -60.25 2.27 4.60
N ASP A 884 -61.32 1.53 5.00
CA ASP A 884 -62.38 1.03 4.11
C ASP A 884 -63.20 2.19 3.51
N LYS A 885 -63.42 3.22 4.28
CA LYS A 885 -64.10 4.43 3.80
C LYS A 885 -63.26 5.21 2.78
N LEU A 886 -61.96 5.20 2.90
CA LEU A 886 -61.04 5.86 2.00
C LEU A 886 -60.72 5.05 0.73
N ARG A 887 -60.97 3.73 0.72
CA ARG A 887 -60.69 2.84 -0.44
C ARG A 887 -61.33 3.31 -1.75
N PRO A 888 -62.62 3.74 -1.79
CA PRO A 888 -63.25 4.19 -3.04
C PRO A 888 -62.60 5.47 -3.61
N THR A 889 -61.91 6.24 -2.77
CA THR A 889 -61.20 7.47 -3.19
C THR A 889 -59.76 7.18 -3.69
N ALA A 890 -59.38 5.92 -3.68
CA ALA A 890 -58.03 5.52 -4.10
C ALA A 890 -57.85 5.73 -5.61
N HIS A 891 -56.71 6.23 -5.98
CA HIS A 891 -56.31 6.27 -7.40
C HIS A 891 -56.33 4.85 -7.99
N SER A 892 -56.74 4.72 -9.26
CA SER A 892 -56.93 3.43 -9.95
C SER A 892 -55.69 2.52 -9.92
N THR A 893 -54.49 3.11 -9.80
CA THR A 893 -53.23 2.38 -9.67
C THR A 893 -53.07 1.67 -8.34
N LEU A 894 -53.75 2.11 -7.25
CA LEU A 894 -53.72 1.49 -5.93
C LEU A 894 -54.69 0.30 -5.80
N VAL A 895 -55.69 0.18 -6.70
CA VAL A 895 -56.71 -0.84 -6.61
C VAL A 895 -56.15 -2.28 -6.59
N PRO A 896 -55.11 -2.67 -7.42
CA PRO A 896 -54.56 -4.00 -7.35
C PRO A 896 -53.88 -4.31 -6.01
N LEU A 897 -53.21 -3.31 -5.43
CA LEU A 897 -52.55 -3.41 -4.14
C LEU A 897 -53.55 -3.55 -3.00
N LEU A 898 -54.60 -2.76 -3.03
CA LEU A 898 -55.69 -2.80 -2.05
C LEU A 898 -56.43 -4.14 -2.09
N ASN A 899 -56.54 -4.74 -3.27
CA ASN A 899 -57.17 -6.04 -3.46
C ASN A 899 -56.24 -7.22 -3.03
N SER A 900 -54.93 -7.09 -3.22
CA SER A 900 -53.96 -8.09 -2.76
C SER A 900 -53.75 -8.02 -1.23
N ALA A 901 -53.95 -6.86 -0.58
CA ALA A 901 -53.95 -6.66 0.85
C ALA A 901 -55.29 -7.04 1.55
N GLY A 902 -56.27 -7.46 0.79
CA GLY A 902 -57.68 -7.68 1.22
C GLY A 902 -57.99 -8.95 1.98
N GLY A 903 -57.03 -9.69 2.46
CA GLY A 903 -57.24 -10.70 3.49
C GLY A 903 -57.36 -10.03 4.87
N SER A 904 -58.40 -10.32 5.63
CA SER A 904 -58.64 -9.82 6.97
C SER A 904 -57.36 -9.53 7.76
N VAL A 905 -57.11 -8.25 7.94
CA VAL A 905 -55.94 -7.81 8.73
C VAL A 905 -56.17 -8.22 10.18
N ARG A 906 -55.45 -9.17 10.67
CA ARG A 906 -55.43 -9.54 12.07
C ARG A 906 -54.54 -8.54 12.80
N PRO A 907 -54.92 -8.14 14.03
CA PRO A 907 -54.04 -7.35 14.86
C PRO A 907 -52.69 -8.09 15.00
N PRO A 908 -51.55 -7.35 15.02
CA PRO A 908 -50.25 -7.97 15.18
C PRO A 908 -50.23 -8.83 16.45
N LYS A 909 -49.67 -10.04 16.40
CA LYS A 909 -49.55 -10.92 17.55
C LYS A 909 -48.79 -10.20 18.67
N GLY A 910 -49.52 -9.77 19.74
CA GLY A 910 -48.96 -9.09 20.89
C GLY A 910 -49.46 -7.63 21.09
N ALA A 911 -50.47 -7.13 20.32
CA ALA A 911 -51.16 -5.89 20.61
C ALA A 911 -52.40 -6.12 21.53
#